data_f1c0b696e034b7439c5ae59562e4b05d
#
_entry.id   f1c0b696e034b7439c5ae59562e4b05d
#
_cell.length_a   1.000
_cell.length_b   1.000
_cell.length_c   1.000
_cell.angle_alpha   90.00
_cell.angle_beta   90.00
_cell.angle_gamma   90.00
#
_symmetry.space_group_name_H-M   'P 1'
#
loop_
_entity.id
_entity.type
_entity.pdbx_description
1 polymer ?
#
loop_
_entity_poly.entity_id
_entity_poly.type
_entity_poly.pdbx_seq_one_letter_code
_entity_poly.pdbx_strand_id
1 'polypeptide(L)'
;MTACILLAGLAFGQSPAKLNYDQHVLPFLMEKCGNCHSADKKRGGLIVTNYQKLMEGGSSGAVVKAGDPDKSSLYTTTAHKSEPFMPPMSPKVADDKIELVRAWIAAGAPENAGSKVLAAGPKTEIGLASIVRGRPAGPPPMPAKPLAQDPFVQSRRADAVLAVASNPWSPLVAVGGQKQVLLYNGDTQDFIGAIPYPEGVPTVIKFSRNGSLLLVAGGRGSALGKVAIYNVATGERVTTVGAESDTILAADISPDQSLVAIGGPGKILRIHSTKDGKLLHEVKKHTDWITALEFSPDGVLLATGDRSSGLVVWEAFTGREYFNLRGHTNAITEVSWRLDSNFLLSSSEDGSIRQWEMENGRQVRTWSAHAGGSLGARYGMDGRIVSAGRDKLVKLWDGNGGALKSFPALADLALRATLTHDGARVVSGDWTGTVSVFTSTDAKKIGELSANPPPLAERIALLTKSVAEKQVAADAAAKAEKASRDALAAATAELTMAQKNQQEFPVQNRQAQEQLTKAQADIKAIQAQQATQQAQADARQMVLADLRQSLARYQEAARKTPANPAPATAAQLATTYITHVEKESKEHAAAAAATAAKVAPLQKTITDAQAQMAQRTQAMAALPKRIEALQASIKAINARLPAETAANQQAQTLLKQATESLGRAKAFQVSATVTPAKP
;
A
#
# COMPACT_ATOMS: atom_id res chain seq x y z
N MET A 1 -22.10 67.10 54.43
CA MET A 1 -21.96 66.28 53.20
C MET A 1 -21.08 65.05 53.49
N THR A 2 -21.73 63.95 53.80
CA THR A 2 -21.13 62.75 54.35
C THR A 2 -20.88 61.80 53.16
N ALA A 3 -19.58 61.48 52.96
CA ALA A 3 -19.23 60.51 51.90
C ALA A 3 -19.27 59.07 52.47
N CYS A 4 -20.17 58.24 51.97
CA CYS A 4 -20.19 56.81 52.21
C CYS A 4 -19.14 56.13 51.39
N ILE A 5 -18.16 55.46 51.97
CA ILE A 5 -17.18 54.58 51.33
C ILE A 5 -17.80 53.17 51.38
N LEU A 6 -18.18 52.63 50.21
CA LEU A 6 -18.53 51.24 50.05
C LEU A 6 -17.27 50.40 49.97
N LEU A 7 -16.98 49.59 50.98
CA LEU A 7 -16.04 48.48 50.87
C LEU A 7 -16.65 47.34 50.03
N ALA A 8 -16.16 47.16 48.82
CA ALA A 8 -16.41 45.95 48.02
C ALA A 8 -15.56 44.82 48.54
N GLY A 9 -16.17 43.84 49.20
CA GLY A 9 -15.53 42.60 49.62
C GLY A 9 -15.15 41.76 48.40
N LEU A 10 -13.84 41.55 48.20
CA LEU A 10 -13.32 40.57 47.24
C LEU A 10 -13.64 39.16 47.78
N ALA A 11 -14.72 38.59 47.24
CA ALA A 11 -14.95 37.16 47.36
C ALA A 11 -13.94 36.43 46.51
N PHE A 12 -12.92 35.82 47.12
CA PHE A 12 -12.07 34.84 46.48
C PHE A 12 -12.97 33.66 46.07
N GLY A 13 -13.38 33.60 44.81
CA GLY A 13 -14.04 32.46 44.20
C GLY A 13 -13.09 31.26 44.25
N GLN A 14 -13.34 30.31 45.15
CA GLN A 14 -12.74 28.99 45.10
C GLN A 14 -13.15 28.37 43.77
N SER A 15 -12.20 28.05 42.92
CA SER A 15 -12.44 27.21 41.74
C SER A 15 -13.19 25.93 42.17
N PRO A 16 -14.28 25.52 41.53
CA PRO A 16 -15.02 24.34 41.96
C PRO A 16 -14.04 23.15 41.98
N ALA A 17 -14.02 22.45 43.12
CA ALA A 17 -13.14 21.29 43.33
C ALA A 17 -13.37 20.32 42.19
N LYS A 18 -12.31 19.96 41.45
CA LYS A 18 -12.39 19.02 40.34
C LYS A 18 -12.91 17.67 40.83
N LEU A 19 -14.06 17.27 40.32
CA LEU A 19 -14.67 15.97 40.61
C LEU A 19 -13.71 14.85 40.23
N ASN A 20 -13.36 13.98 41.20
CA ASN A 20 -12.39 12.90 40.99
C ASN A 20 -12.81 11.62 41.73
N TYR A 21 -12.16 10.50 41.39
CA TYR A 21 -12.42 9.21 41.98
C TYR A 21 -12.12 9.16 43.47
N ASP A 22 -10.89 9.50 43.88
CA ASP A 22 -10.42 9.33 45.26
C ASP A 22 -11.28 10.06 46.30
N GLN A 23 -11.64 11.31 46.02
CA GLN A 23 -12.32 12.17 47.01
C GLN A 23 -13.83 12.09 46.90
N HIS A 24 -14.38 11.79 45.75
CA HIS A 24 -15.83 11.95 45.49
C HIS A 24 -16.52 10.61 45.15
N VAL A 25 -15.94 9.78 44.29
CA VAL A 25 -16.58 8.56 43.77
C VAL A 25 -16.25 7.33 44.61
N LEU A 26 -14.99 7.19 45.03
CA LEU A 26 -14.54 6.05 45.84
C LEU A 26 -15.33 5.85 47.14
N PRO A 27 -15.60 6.90 47.96
CA PRO A 27 -16.38 6.70 49.18
C PRO A 27 -17.75 6.10 48.90
N PHE A 28 -18.44 6.57 47.86
CA PHE A 28 -19.74 6.02 47.40
C PHE A 28 -19.58 4.55 46.90
N LEU A 29 -18.60 4.26 46.06
CA LEU A 29 -18.38 2.92 45.55
C LEU A 29 -18.00 1.94 46.67
N MET A 30 -17.21 2.36 47.63
CA MET A 30 -16.94 1.52 48.82
C MET A 30 -18.16 1.20 49.65
N GLU A 31 -19.00 2.19 49.88
CA GLU A 31 -20.24 2.00 50.67
C GLU A 31 -21.24 1.09 49.98
N LYS A 32 -21.54 1.30 48.69
CA LYS A 32 -22.65 0.63 47.99
C LYS A 32 -22.19 -0.60 47.18
N CYS A 33 -20.97 -0.64 46.70
CA CYS A 33 -20.48 -1.64 45.75
C CYS A 33 -19.34 -2.49 46.33
N GLY A 34 -18.56 -1.97 47.27
CA GLY A 34 -17.36 -2.61 47.81
C GLY A 34 -17.59 -3.94 48.49
N ASN A 35 -18.76 -4.15 49.07
CA ASN A 35 -19.11 -5.44 49.68
C ASN A 35 -19.13 -6.65 48.72
N CYS A 36 -19.31 -6.39 47.42
CA CYS A 36 -19.31 -7.42 46.37
C CYS A 36 -18.11 -7.29 45.40
N HIS A 37 -17.62 -6.07 45.19
CA HIS A 37 -16.61 -5.74 44.19
C HIS A 37 -15.32 -5.18 44.81
N SER A 38 -14.85 -5.85 45.90
CA SER A 38 -13.55 -5.57 46.52
C SER A 38 -12.47 -6.53 46.03
N ALA A 39 -11.23 -6.29 46.45
CA ALA A 39 -10.10 -7.18 46.14
C ALA A 39 -10.31 -8.62 46.60
N ASP A 40 -11.06 -8.83 47.72
CA ASP A 40 -11.29 -10.16 48.30
C ASP A 40 -12.46 -10.89 47.63
N LYS A 41 -13.50 -10.18 47.20
CA LYS A 41 -14.76 -10.82 46.73
C LYS A 41 -14.96 -10.81 45.22
N LYS A 42 -14.33 -9.92 44.47
CA LYS A 42 -14.23 -9.83 42.99
C LYS A 42 -15.42 -10.38 42.18
N ARG A 43 -16.66 -10.13 42.60
CA ARG A 43 -17.85 -10.63 41.87
C ARG A 43 -17.83 -10.06 40.45
N GLY A 44 -18.00 -10.92 39.45
CA GLY A 44 -17.87 -10.58 38.03
C GLY A 44 -16.46 -10.09 37.65
N GLY A 45 -15.42 -10.43 38.43
CA GLY A 45 -14.05 -9.98 38.17
C GLY A 45 -13.77 -8.50 38.46
N LEU A 46 -14.82 -7.74 38.84
CA LEU A 46 -14.72 -6.29 39.01
C LEU A 46 -14.25 -5.90 40.42
N ILE A 47 -13.33 -4.98 40.53
CA ILE A 47 -12.86 -4.35 41.77
C ILE A 47 -13.10 -2.83 41.66
N VAL A 48 -13.98 -2.30 42.49
CA VAL A 48 -14.31 -0.86 42.50
C VAL A 48 -13.57 -0.05 43.54
N THR A 49 -12.82 -0.72 44.44
CA THR A 49 -12.10 -0.10 45.55
C THR A 49 -10.70 0.36 45.19
N ASN A 50 -10.29 0.18 43.96
CA ASN A 50 -9.03 0.63 43.40
C ASN A 50 -9.27 1.21 42.00
N TYR A 51 -8.76 2.40 41.74
CA TYR A 51 -8.99 3.11 40.48
C TYR A 51 -8.51 2.33 39.26
N GLN A 52 -7.27 1.83 39.29
CA GLN A 52 -6.71 1.08 38.16
C GLN A 52 -7.54 -0.15 37.83
N LYS A 53 -7.93 -0.91 38.89
CA LYS A 53 -8.75 -2.12 38.74
C LYS A 53 -10.18 -1.81 38.29
N LEU A 54 -10.74 -0.68 38.69
CA LEU A 54 -12.02 -0.21 38.15
C LEU A 54 -11.94 0.10 36.67
N MET A 55 -10.86 0.76 36.25
CA MET A 55 -10.64 1.10 34.84
C MET A 55 -10.27 -0.10 33.96
N GLU A 56 -9.62 -1.13 34.53
CA GLU A 56 -9.42 -2.43 33.85
C GLU A 56 -10.76 -3.12 33.56
N GLY A 57 -11.76 -2.93 34.45
CA GLY A 57 -13.09 -3.53 34.34
C GLY A 57 -13.20 -4.91 34.98
N GLY A 58 -14.19 -5.68 34.55
CA GLY A 58 -14.48 -7.01 35.04
C GLY A 58 -14.46 -8.09 33.97
N SER A 59 -14.98 -9.27 34.27
CA SER A 59 -15.06 -10.40 33.31
C SER A 59 -15.85 -10.09 32.03
N SER A 60 -16.69 -9.06 32.05
CA SER A 60 -17.45 -8.57 30.88
C SER A 60 -16.75 -7.39 30.15
N GLY A 61 -15.51 -7.07 30.52
CA GLY A 61 -14.73 -5.95 29.95
C GLY A 61 -14.82 -4.66 30.77
N ALA A 62 -14.40 -3.55 30.13
CA ALA A 62 -14.36 -2.24 30.75
C ALA A 62 -15.76 -1.75 31.20
N VAL A 63 -15.89 -1.35 32.46
CA VAL A 63 -17.15 -0.88 33.04
C VAL A 63 -17.24 0.66 33.04
N VAL A 64 -16.14 1.36 32.84
CA VAL A 64 -16.05 2.80 32.71
C VAL A 64 -15.46 3.16 31.35
N LYS A 65 -16.17 3.98 30.61
CA LYS A 65 -15.70 4.61 29.38
C LYS A 65 -15.61 6.11 29.64
N ALA A 66 -14.38 6.58 29.89
CA ALA A 66 -14.13 7.98 30.20
C ALA A 66 -14.73 8.91 29.13
N GLY A 67 -15.47 9.92 29.56
CA GLY A 67 -16.18 10.86 28.70
C GLY A 67 -17.54 10.40 28.16
N ASP A 68 -17.94 9.12 28.35
CA ASP A 68 -19.16 8.57 27.78
C ASP A 68 -19.95 7.79 28.85
N PRO A 69 -20.76 8.47 29.68
CA PRO A 69 -21.54 7.82 30.72
C PRO A 69 -22.54 6.77 30.18
N ASP A 70 -23.19 7.07 29.07
CA ASP A 70 -24.24 6.19 28.52
C ASP A 70 -23.71 4.87 27.95
N LYS A 71 -22.40 4.81 27.65
CA LYS A 71 -21.68 3.59 27.28
C LYS A 71 -20.86 2.99 28.42
N SER A 72 -20.99 3.50 29.62
CA SER A 72 -20.31 2.99 30.81
C SER A 72 -21.27 2.14 31.61
N SER A 73 -21.05 0.83 31.68
CA SER A 73 -21.89 -0.10 32.42
C SER A 73 -21.98 0.23 33.92
N LEU A 74 -20.88 0.76 34.49
CA LEU A 74 -20.91 1.27 35.86
C LEU A 74 -22.07 2.26 36.09
N TYR A 75 -22.29 3.21 35.17
CA TYR A 75 -23.41 4.15 35.26
C TYR A 75 -24.75 3.53 34.88
N THR A 76 -24.82 2.82 33.76
CA THR A 76 -26.09 2.35 33.24
C THR A 76 -26.72 1.28 34.13
N THR A 77 -25.92 0.39 34.74
CA THR A 77 -26.43 -0.61 35.69
C THR A 77 -26.78 -0.01 37.06
N THR A 78 -26.00 0.96 37.56
CA THR A 78 -26.28 1.66 38.81
C THR A 78 -27.52 2.56 38.69
N ALA A 79 -27.71 3.16 37.50
CA ALA A 79 -28.88 3.99 37.19
C ALA A 79 -30.12 3.16 36.84
N HIS A 80 -30.06 1.83 36.86
CA HIS A 80 -31.10 0.90 36.43
C HIS A 80 -31.58 1.13 34.98
N LYS A 81 -30.69 1.58 34.11
CA LYS A 81 -30.94 1.75 32.68
C LYS A 81 -30.67 0.47 31.88
N SER A 82 -29.80 -0.42 32.39
CA SER A 82 -29.48 -1.71 31.78
C SER A 82 -29.27 -2.80 32.83
N GLU A 83 -29.61 -4.02 32.51
CA GLU A 83 -29.34 -5.19 33.36
C GLU A 83 -27.86 -5.60 33.30
N PRO A 84 -27.30 -6.19 34.38
CA PRO A 84 -27.94 -6.44 35.66
C PRO A 84 -28.05 -5.15 36.52
N PHE A 85 -29.21 -4.93 37.15
CA PHE A 85 -29.38 -3.79 38.02
C PHE A 85 -28.50 -3.89 39.26
N MET A 86 -27.79 -2.80 39.55
CA MET A 86 -26.84 -2.74 40.67
C MET A 86 -27.18 -1.63 41.66
N PRO A 87 -27.07 -1.91 42.98
CA PRO A 87 -26.81 -3.19 43.65
C PRO A 87 -27.95 -4.19 43.46
N PRO A 88 -27.63 -5.51 43.32
CA PRO A 88 -28.67 -6.53 43.10
C PRO A 88 -29.58 -6.67 44.36
N MET A 89 -30.87 -6.90 44.14
CA MET A 89 -31.90 -7.04 45.22
C MET A 89 -31.96 -5.87 46.23
N SER A 90 -31.55 -4.68 45.82
CA SER A 90 -31.58 -3.48 46.62
C SER A 90 -32.33 -2.37 45.84
N PRO A 91 -32.91 -1.37 46.53
CA PRO A 91 -33.45 -0.20 45.87
C PRO A 91 -32.40 0.49 45.01
N LYS A 92 -32.87 1.16 43.96
CA LYS A 92 -32.00 2.03 43.13
C LYS A 92 -31.22 3.00 44.02
N VAL A 93 -29.97 3.21 43.67
CA VAL A 93 -29.11 4.21 44.33
C VAL A 93 -29.73 5.60 44.22
N ALA A 94 -29.56 6.46 45.21
CA ALA A 94 -30.05 7.82 45.21
C ALA A 94 -29.58 8.61 44.00
N ASP A 95 -30.45 9.41 43.41
CA ASP A 95 -30.18 10.08 42.12
C ASP A 95 -28.99 11.05 42.18
N ASP A 96 -28.71 11.66 43.36
CA ASP A 96 -27.52 12.50 43.57
C ASP A 96 -26.18 11.70 43.37
N LYS A 97 -26.17 10.43 43.81
CA LYS A 97 -25.02 9.55 43.68
C LYS A 97 -24.88 9.01 42.27
N ILE A 98 -25.99 8.76 41.60
CA ILE A 98 -26.00 8.37 40.20
C ILE A 98 -25.46 9.52 39.32
N GLU A 99 -25.92 10.75 39.60
CA GLU A 99 -25.45 11.94 38.90
C GLU A 99 -23.97 12.24 39.19
N LEU A 100 -23.50 11.99 40.42
CA LEU A 100 -22.09 12.06 40.76
C LEU A 100 -21.23 11.13 39.88
N VAL A 101 -21.64 9.87 39.73
CA VAL A 101 -20.93 8.89 38.86
C VAL A 101 -21.03 9.32 37.40
N ARG A 102 -22.17 9.78 36.95
CA ARG A 102 -22.37 10.28 35.57
C ARG A 102 -21.49 11.47 35.29
N ALA A 103 -21.45 12.45 36.15
CA ALA A 103 -20.65 13.66 36.01
C ALA A 103 -19.16 13.36 36.07
N TRP A 104 -18.73 12.43 36.95
CA TRP A 104 -17.35 11.99 37.02
C TRP A 104 -16.90 11.30 35.72
N ILE A 105 -17.72 10.40 35.18
CA ILE A 105 -17.43 9.72 33.90
C ILE A 105 -17.43 10.74 32.77
N ALA A 106 -18.40 11.66 32.71
CA ALA A 106 -18.47 12.72 31.71
C ALA A 106 -17.26 13.67 31.78
N ALA A 107 -16.71 13.89 32.98
CA ALA A 107 -15.51 14.67 33.20
C ALA A 107 -14.22 13.90 32.84
N GLY A 108 -14.31 12.70 32.24
CA GLY A 108 -13.17 11.89 31.83
C GLY A 108 -12.64 10.96 32.90
N ALA A 109 -13.44 10.68 33.93
CA ALA A 109 -13.13 9.76 35.04
C ALA A 109 -11.77 10.00 35.71
N PRO A 110 -11.40 11.22 36.17
CA PRO A 110 -10.10 11.48 36.78
C PRO A 110 -9.94 10.75 38.14
N GLU A 111 -8.73 10.23 38.40
CA GLU A 111 -8.40 9.49 39.62
C GLU A 111 -8.37 10.42 40.83
N ASN A 112 -7.63 11.52 40.75
CA ASN A 112 -7.44 12.47 41.85
C ASN A 112 -7.43 13.93 41.36
N ALA A 113 -7.33 14.90 42.24
CA ALA A 113 -7.34 16.31 41.88
C ALA A 113 -6.20 16.74 40.94
N GLY A 114 -5.08 16.01 40.94
CA GLY A 114 -3.95 16.19 40.04
C GLY A 114 -4.07 15.47 38.70
N SER A 115 -5.02 14.54 38.59
CA SER A 115 -5.26 13.80 37.35
C SER A 115 -5.65 14.76 36.24
N LYS A 116 -4.97 14.60 35.11
CA LYS A 116 -5.37 15.27 33.86
C LYS A 116 -6.51 14.46 33.23
N VAL A 117 -7.59 15.12 33.04
CA VAL A 117 -8.82 14.50 32.49
C VAL A 117 -8.56 14.01 31.06
N LEU A 118 -8.86 12.75 30.79
CA LEU A 118 -9.01 12.25 29.41
C LEU A 118 -10.26 12.91 28.81
N ALA A 119 -10.10 14.08 28.19
CA ALA A 119 -11.21 14.73 27.52
C ALA A 119 -11.73 13.83 26.40
N ALA A 120 -13.03 13.60 26.35
CA ALA A 120 -13.63 13.03 25.14
C ALA A 120 -13.25 13.94 23.97
N GLY A 121 -12.60 13.36 22.94
CA GLY A 121 -12.18 14.13 21.78
C GLY A 121 -13.35 14.85 21.12
N PRO A 122 -13.10 15.93 20.41
CA PRO A 122 -14.13 16.70 19.72
C PRO A 122 -14.90 15.77 18.76
N LYS A 123 -16.22 15.88 18.75
CA LYS A 123 -17.06 15.16 17.78
C LYS A 123 -16.78 15.70 16.38
N THR A 124 -16.45 14.82 15.44
CA THR A 124 -16.25 15.19 14.04
C THR A 124 -17.56 15.62 13.39
N GLU A 125 -17.62 16.82 12.86
CA GLU A 125 -18.72 17.31 12.01
C GLU A 125 -18.25 17.57 10.57
N ILE A 126 -17.15 16.95 10.14
CA ILE A 126 -16.79 16.93 8.73
C ILE A 126 -17.79 15.98 8.08
N GLY A 127 -18.95 16.40 7.63
CA GLY A 127 -19.99 15.77 6.80
C GLY A 127 -19.86 14.27 6.39
N LEU A 128 -19.10 13.50 7.14
CA LEU A 128 -18.78 12.11 6.93
C LEU A 128 -19.72 11.28 7.81
N ALA A 129 -20.68 10.65 7.18
CA ALA A 129 -21.54 9.66 7.84
C ALA A 129 -20.66 8.57 8.46
N SER A 130 -20.82 8.35 9.76
CA SER A 130 -20.18 7.30 10.58
C SER A 130 -18.69 7.04 10.34
N ILE A 131 -17.86 7.41 11.30
CA ILE A 131 -16.41 7.16 11.26
C ILE A 131 -16.15 5.67 11.47
N VAL A 132 -15.72 5.00 10.41
CA VAL A 132 -15.28 3.61 10.46
C VAL A 132 -13.76 3.60 10.69
N ARG A 133 -13.30 3.06 11.82
CA ARG A 133 -11.88 3.02 12.20
C ARG A 133 -11.06 1.96 11.46
N GLY A 134 -11.71 0.96 10.88
CA GLY A 134 -11.09 -0.14 10.13
C GLY A 134 -11.48 -0.14 8.66
N ARG A 135 -11.46 -1.34 8.05
CA ARG A 135 -11.88 -1.51 6.67
C ARG A 135 -13.30 -0.98 6.48
N PRO A 136 -13.54 -0.06 5.54
CA PRO A 136 -14.87 0.45 5.26
C PRO A 136 -15.76 -0.66 4.72
N ALA A 137 -17.07 -0.60 5.06
CA ALA A 137 -18.05 -1.44 4.39
C ALA A 137 -18.24 -0.96 2.94
N GLY A 138 -18.30 -1.88 1.99
CA GLY A 138 -18.47 -1.56 0.58
C GLY A 138 -17.18 -1.67 -0.26
N PRO A 139 -17.17 -1.07 -1.46
CA PRO A 139 -16.03 -1.16 -2.36
C PRO A 139 -14.79 -0.45 -1.78
N PRO A 140 -13.57 -0.86 -2.17
CA PRO A 140 -12.35 -0.21 -1.74
C PRO A 140 -12.36 1.29 -2.02
N PRO A 141 -11.81 2.15 -1.13
CA PRO A 141 -11.76 3.60 -1.33
C PRO A 141 -10.92 3.97 -2.57
N MET A 142 -11.58 4.29 -3.65
CA MET A 142 -10.98 4.72 -4.93
C MET A 142 -11.70 5.98 -5.42
N PRO A 143 -11.04 6.82 -6.22
CA PRO A 143 -11.73 7.94 -6.87
C PRO A 143 -12.91 7.44 -7.71
N ALA A 144 -14.12 7.89 -7.34
CA ALA A 144 -15.36 7.58 -8.04
C ALA A 144 -15.65 8.55 -9.20
N LYS A 145 -14.99 9.72 -9.18
CA LYS A 145 -15.05 10.72 -10.24
C LYS A 145 -13.70 10.83 -10.94
N PRO A 146 -13.66 11.17 -12.23
CA PRO A 146 -12.42 11.48 -12.93
C PRO A 146 -11.68 12.64 -12.23
N LEU A 147 -10.42 12.43 -11.92
CA LEU A 147 -9.53 13.48 -11.40
C LEU A 147 -8.84 14.21 -12.57
N ALA A 148 -8.20 15.33 -12.27
CA ALA A 148 -7.43 16.09 -13.26
C ALA A 148 -6.38 15.17 -13.92
N GLN A 149 -6.41 15.11 -15.24
CA GLN A 149 -5.55 14.24 -16.02
C GLN A 149 -4.25 14.93 -16.44
N ASP A 150 -4.23 16.24 -16.46
CA ASP A 150 -3.03 17.02 -16.68
C ASP A 150 -2.40 17.43 -15.35
N PRO A 151 -1.05 17.35 -15.21
CA PRO A 151 -0.37 17.86 -14.03
C PRO A 151 -0.68 19.33 -13.83
N PHE A 152 -0.96 19.75 -12.58
CA PHE A 152 -1.13 21.18 -12.25
C PHE A 152 0.17 21.96 -12.41
N VAL A 153 1.30 21.31 -12.17
CA VAL A 153 2.63 21.84 -12.38
C VAL A 153 3.49 20.77 -13.03
N GLN A 154 4.13 21.14 -14.13
CA GLN A 154 5.12 20.32 -14.80
C GLN A 154 6.49 21.02 -14.69
N SER A 155 7.48 20.29 -14.19
CA SER A 155 8.86 20.77 -14.10
C SER A 155 9.74 20.08 -15.15
N ARG A 156 10.87 20.70 -15.47
CA ARG A 156 11.84 20.11 -16.43
C ARG A 156 12.50 18.83 -15.89
N ARG A 157 12.56 18.67 -14.57
CA ARG A 157 13.07 17.50 -13.87
C ARG A 157 12.11 17.12 -12.76
N ALA A 158 12.02 15.85 -12.47
CA ALA A 158 11.33 15.39 -11.27
C ALA A 158 12.13 15.84 -10.03
N ASP A 159 11.42 16.26 -8.99
CA ASP A 159 12.01 16.57 -7.68
C ASP A 159 12.11 15.33 -6.83
N ALA A 160 12.92 15.42 -5.76
CA ALA A 160 13.03 14.37 -4.76
C ALA A 160 11.65 13.96 -4.23
N VAL A 161 11.42 12.66 -4.13
CA VAL A 161 10.13 12.10 -3.66
C VAL A 161 10.09 12.13 -2.13
N LEU A 162 9.62 13.24 -1.57
CA LEU A 162 9.58 13.44 -0.12
C LEU A 162 8.45 12.67 0.56
N ALA A 163 7.38 12.34 -0.16
CA ALA A 163 6.20 11.69 0.38
C ALA A 163 5.63 10.64 -0.58
N VAL A 164 5.43 9.43 -0.07
CA VAL A 164 4.72 8.32 -0.72
C VAL A 164 3.83 7.66 0.30
N ALA A 165 2.59 7.38 -0.06
CA ALA A 165 1.65 6.66 0.79
C ALA A 165 0.80 5.68 -0.02
N SER A 166 0.52 4.52 0.56
CA SER A 166 -0.46 3.57 0.06
C SER A 166 -1.74 3.66 0.86
N ASN A 167 -2.88 3.59 0.18
CA ASN A 167 -4.17 3.45 0.86
C ASN A 167 -4.23 2.08 1.56
N PRO A 168 -4.70 2.01 2.82
CA PRO A 168 -4.70 0.75 3.56
C PRO A 168 -5.66 -0.32 2.99
N TRP A 169 -6.66 0.04 2.19
CA TRP A 169 -7.73 -0.85 1.78
C TRP A 169 -7.97 -0.93 0.26
N SER A 170 -7.25 -0.14 -0.52
CA SER A 170 -7.36 -0.10 -1.97
C SER A 170 -5.99 -0.03 -2.64
N PRO A 171 -5.88 -0.39 -3.92
CA PRO A 171 -4.62 -0.31 -4.65
C PRO A 171 -4.18 1.13 -4.96
N LEU A 172 -4.68 2.12 -4.21
CA LEU A 172 -4.36 3.52 -4.44
C LEU A 172 -3.02 3.88 -3.81
N VAL A 173 -2.11 4.45 -4.60
CA VAL A 173 -0.82 4.99 -4.17
C VAL A 173 -0.79 6.48 -4.47
N ALA A 174 -0.39 7.28 -3.48
CA ALA A 174 -0.22 8.71 -3.60
C ALA A 174 1.26 9.07 -3.59
N VAL A 175 1.70 9.90 -4.51
CA VAL A 175 3.08 10.37 -4.67
C VAL A 175 3.09 11.89 -4.64
N GLY A 176 3.96 12.48 -3.84
CA GLY A 176 4.17 13.92 -3.79
C GLY A 176 4.87 14.43 -5.05
N GLY A 177 4.33 15.48 -5.64
CA GLY A 177 4.92 16.24 -6.75
C GLY A 177 4.93 17.73 -6.46
N GLN A 178 5.40 18.53 -7.41
CA GLN A 178 5.43 20.00 -7.29
C GLN A 178 4.02 20.57 -7.17
N LYS A 179 3.66 21.09 -5.98
CA LYS A 179 2.35 21.68 -5.66
C LYS A 179 1.14 20.79 -5.98
N GLN A 180 1.32 19.50 -5.93
CA GLN A 180 0.30 18.50 -6.28
C GLN A 180 0.59 17.14 -5.67
N VAL A 181 -0.42 16.32 -5.60
CA VAL A 181 -0.33 14.89 -5.31
C VAL A 181 -0.78 14.10 -6.51
N LEU A 182 -0.06 13.08 -6.84
CA LEU A 182 -0.28 12.20 -7.99
C LEU A 182 -0.78 10.86 -7.49
N LEU A 183 -1.93 10.47 -7.98
CA LEU A 183 -2.56 9.22 -7.61
C LEU A 183 -2.35 8.16 -8.69
N TYR A 184 -1.95 6.99 -8.23
CA TYR A 184 -1.68 5.81 -9.05
C TYR A 184 -2.46 4.61 -8.55
N ASN A 185 -2.77 3.70 -9.44
CA ASN A 185 -3.16 2.36 -9.04
C ASN A 185 -1.90 1.51 -8.82
N GLY A 186 -1.66 1.06 -7.58
CA GLY A 186 -0.48 0.27 -7.23
C GLY A 186 -0.43 -1.10 -7.89
N ASP A 187 -1.59 -1.68 -8.28
CA ASP A 187 -1.63 -3.00 -8.92
C ASP A 187 -1.25 -2.93 -10.38
N THR A 188 -1.70 -1.90 -11.07
CA THR A 188 -1.55 -1.75 -12.51
C THR A 188 -0.58 -0.66 -12.89
N GLN A 189 -0.16 0.15 -11.89
CA GLN A 189 0.74 1.29 -12.06
C GLN A 189 0.18 2.41 -12.95
N ASP A 190 -1.14 2.37 -13.24
CA ASP A 190 -1.82 3.43 -14.01
C ASP A 190 -1.91 4.73 -13.20
N PHE A 191 -1.76 5.84 -13.89
CA PHE A 191 -2.07 7.16 -13.31
C PHE A 191 -3.58 7.35 -13.22
N ILE A 192 -4.08 7.62 -12.02
CA ILE A 192 -5.49 7.88 -11.76
C ILE A 192 -5.81 9.36 -11.88
N GLY A 193 -4.88 10.23 -11.50
CA GLY A 193 -5.02 11.66 -11.64
C GLY A 193 -4.21 12.50 -10.66
N ALA A 194 -4.27 13.83 -10.81
CA ALA A 194 -3.63 14.80 -9.94
C ALA A 194 -4.63 15.48 -9.00
N ILE A 195 -4.18 15.78 -7.79
CA ILE A 195 -4.85 16.62 -6.81
C ILE A 195 -3.97 17.85 -6.55
N PRO A 196 -4.50 19.09 -6.67
CA PRO A 196 -3.71 20.30 -6.45
C PRO A 196 -3.38 20.51 -4.98
N TYR A 197 -2.15 20.93 -4.69
CA TYR A 197 -1.71 21.40 -3.39
C TYR A 197 -0.93 22.73 -3.56
N PRO A 198 -1.65 23.85 -3.79
CA PRO A 198 -1.05 25.12 -4.17
C PRO A 198 -0.19 25.74 -3.06
N GLU A 199 -0.30 25.27 -1.83
CA GLU A 199 0.44 25.74 -0.67
C GLU A 199 1.96 25.55 -0.81
N GLY A 200 2.40 24.56 -1.57
CA GLY A 200 3.83 24.31 -1.78
C GLY A 200 4.15 22.86 -2.12
N VAL A 201 5.29 22.37 -1.62
CA VAL A 201 5.73 20.99 -1.81
C VAL A 201 5.09 20.11 -0.75
N PRO A 202 4.41 19.00 -1.12
CA PRO A 202 3.97 17.99 -0.18
C PRO A 202 5.18 17.27 0.44
N THR A 203 5.38 17.43 1.73
CA THR A 203 6.40 16.72 2.52
C THR A 203 5.83 15.50 3.25
N VAL A 204 4.51 15.53 3.48
CA VAL A 204 3.76 14.45 4.13
C VAL A 204 2.51 14.15 3.32
N ILE A 205 2.30 12.88 3.05
CA ILE A 205 1.06 12.35 2.49
C ILE A 205 0.67 11.15 3.33
N LYS A 206 -0.57 11.14 3.84
CA LYS A 206 -1.12 10.01 4.58
C LYS A 206 -2.59 9.78 4.23
N PHE A 207 -2.98 8.53 4.15
CA PHE A 207 -4.40 8.17 4.11
C PHE A 207 -4.93 8.00 5.53
N SER A 208 -6.18 8.40 5.77
CA SER A 208 -6.88 8.04 7.00
C SER A 208 -6.95 6.52 7.17
N ARG A 209 -7.09 6.03 8.39
CA ARG A 209 -7.08 4.58 8.69
C ARG A 209 -8.17 3.79 7.94
N ASN A 210 -9.29 4.41 7.63
CA ASN A 210 -10.34 3.83 6.79
C ASN A 210 -10.12 4.05 5.27
N GLY A 211 -9.07 4.76 4.88
CA GLY A 211 -8.73 5.04 3.48
C GLY A 211 -9.60 6.07 2.78
N SER A 212 -10.60 6.67 3.46
CA SER A 212 -11.55 7.58 2.83
C SER A 212 -11.04 9.01 2.63
N LEU A 213 -10.07 9.42 3.44
CA LEU A 213 -9.43 10.74 3.36
C LEU A 213 -7.97 10.64 3.00
N LEU A 214 -7.48 11.65 2.30
CA LEU A 214 -6.08 11.88 1.99
C LEU A 214 -5.64 13.19 2.68
N LEU A 215 -4.74 13.09 3.64
CA LEU A 215 -4.05 14.20 4.27
C LEU A 215 -2.81 14.53 3.46
N VAL A 216 -2.65 15.79 3.11
CA VAL A 216 -1.46 16.34 2.44
C VAL A 216 -0.95 17.50 3.28
N ALA A 217 0.29 17.42 3.73
CA ALA A 217 0.91 18.50 4.48
C ALA A 217 2.29 18.84 3.90
N GLY A 218 2.71 20.07 4.12
CA GLY A 218 3.94 20.61 3.58
C GLY A 218 3.89 22.13 3.52
N GLY A 219 4.36 22.70 2.42
CA GLY A 219 4.31 24.13 2.24
C GLY A 219 5.53 24.71 1.53
N ARG A 220 5.90 25.91 1.93
CA ARG A 220 7.11 26.64 1.47
C ARG A 220 7.95 27.02 2.68
N GLY A 221 9.20 26.63 2.67
CA GLY A 221 10.13 26.94 3.73
C GLY A 221 10.15 28.44 4.06
N SER A 222 10.18 28.77 5.36
CA SER A 222 10.18 30.11 5.92
C SER A 222 9.03 31.03 5.43
N ALA A 223 7.90 30.47 4.97
CA ALA A 223 6.80 31.23 4.42
C ALA A 223 5.41 30.70 4.78
N LEU A 224 5.18 29.40 4.62
CA LEU A 224 3.85 28.82 4.78
C LEU A 224 3.92 27.31 5.01
N GLY A 225 3.20 26.82 6.01
CA GLY A 225 2.88 25.42 6.20
C GLY A 225 1.39 25.20 6.42
N LYS A 226 0.79 24.28 5.68
CA LYS A 226 -0.63 23.93 5.82
C LYS A 226 -0.85 22.43 5.67
N VAL A 227 -1.91 21.94 6.29
CA VAL A 227 -2.49 20.63 6.02
C VAL A 227 -3.74 20.83 5.18
N ALA A 228 -3.85 20.10 4.09
CA ALA A 228 -5.05 20.00 3.30
C ALA A 228 -5.58 18.55 3.39
N ILE A 229 -6.87 18.38 3.59
CA ILE A 229 -7.54 17.09 3.66
C ILE A 229 -8.48 16.98 2.46
N TYR A 230 -8.36 15.86 1.73
CA TYR A 230 -9.15 15.57 0.56
C TYR A 230 -9.98 14.32 0.75
N ASN A 231 -11.18 14.31 0.20
CA ASN A 231 -11.99 13.10 0.09
C ASN A 231 -11.45 12.25 -1.07
N VAL A 232 -11.11 11.01 -0.80
CA VAL A 232 -10.51 10.09 -1.80
C VAL A 232 -11.49 9.81 -2.94
N ALA A 233 -12.79 9.63 -2.65
CA ALA A 233 -13.78 9.27 -3.65
C ALA A 233 -14.11 10.44 -4.61
N THR A 234 -14.09 11.68 -4.13
CA THR A 234 -14.43 12.84 -4.96
C THR A 234 -13.21 13.61 -5.46
N GLY A 235 -12.04 13.46 -4.82
CA GLY A 235 -10.85 14.27 -5.06
C GLY A 235 -10.98 15.71 -4.55
N GLU A 236 -12.10 16.08 -3.93
CA GLU A 236 -12.37 17.43 -3.46
C GLU A 236 -11.69 17.69 -2.12
N ARG A 237 -11.24 18.93 -1.94
CA ARG A 237 -10.69 19.40 -0.67
C ARG A 237 -11.81 19.57 0.33
N VAL A 238 -11.74 18.83 1.43
CA VAL A 238 -12.73 18.88 2.53
C VAL A 238 -12.44 20.06 3.46
N THR A 239 -11.17 20.22 3.87
CA THR A 239 -10.77 21.26 4.81
C THR A 239 -9.28 21.53 4.74
N THR A 240 -8.87 22.64 5.37
CA THR A 240 -7.45 22.96 5.62
C THR A 240 -7.25 23.26 7.09
N VAL A 241 -6.12 22.80 7.63
CA VAL A 241 -5.78 22.96 9.04
C VAL A 241 -4.36 23.48 9.18
N GLY A 242 -4.11 24.29 10.22
CA GLY A 242 -2.82 24.88 10.49
C GLY A 242 -2.54 26.14 9.68
N ALA A 243 -1.66 26.98 10.20
CA ALA A 243 -1.14 28.20 9.58
C ALA A 243 0.28 28.40 10.10
N GLU A 244 1.17 27.47 9.74
CA GLU A 244 2.57 27.53 10.16
C GLU A 244 3.33 28.57 9.34
N SER A 245 4.28 29.25 9.96
CA SER A 245 5.18 30.20 9.28
C SER A 245 6.30 29.52 8.50
N ASP A 246 6.38 28.20 8.55
CA ASP A 246 7.35 27.36 7.83
C ASP A 246 6.70 26.07 7.35
N THR A 247 7.39 25.35 6.49
CA THR A 247 6.89 24.07 5.97
C THR A 247 6.60 23.08 7.10
N ILE A 248 5.54 22.30 6.95
CA ILE A 248 5.24 21.17 7.85
C ILE A 248 6.11 19.99 7.45
N LEU A 249 6.79 19.36 8.40
CA LEU A 249 7.63 18.19 8.16
C LEU A 249 6.98 16.87 8.62
N ALA A 250 6.04 16.97 9.57
CA ALA A 250 5.34 15.83 10.12
C ALA A 250 3.87 16.19 10.38
N ALA A 251 2.95 15.35 9.93
CA ALA A 251 1.51 15.51 10.19
C ALA A 251 0.79 14.17 10.12
N ASP A 252 -0.31 14.05 10.85
CA ASP A 252 -1.20 12.90 10.77
C ASP A 252 -2.62 13.27 11.17
N ILE A 253 -3.59 12.44 10.77
CA ILE A 253 -4.99 12.53 11.15
C ILE A 253 -5.34 11.37 12.09
N SER A 254 -6.03 11.67 13.19
CA SER A 254 -6.47 10.63 14.13
C SER A 254 -7.38 9.60 13.46
N PRO A 255 -7.42 8.34 13.95
CA PRO A 255 -8.24 7.28 13.35
C PRO A 255 -9.74 7.58 13.30
N ASP A 256 -10.22 8.35 14.25
CA ASP A 256 -11.60 8.86 14.30
C ASP A 256 -11.80 10.12 13.46
N GLN A 257 -10.75 10.60 12.81
CA GLN A 257 -10.74 11.79 11.95
C GLN A 257 -11.10 13.10 12.67
N SER A 258 -11.06 13.12 14.01
CA SER A 258 -11.43 14.31 14.80
C SER A 258 -10.28 15.28 15.04
N LEU A 259 -9.04 14.79 14.96
CA LEU A 259 -7.83 15.56 15.24
C LEU A 259 -6.84 15.51 14.07
N VAL A 260 -6.10 16.60 13.92
CA VAL A 260 -4.89 16.67 13.08
C VAL A 260 -3.75 17.16 13.96
N ALA A 261 -2.65 16.40 13.95
CA ALA A 261 -1.42 16.79 14.61
C ALA A 261 -0.41 17.28 13.57
N ILE A 262 0.36 18.32 13.94
CA ILE A 262 1.30 19.02 13.06
C ILE A 262 2.61 19.25 13.81
N GLY A 263 3.73 19.01 13.13
CA GLY A 263 5.08 19.31 13.59
C GLY A 263 5.97 19.77 12.44
N GLY A 264 7.05 20.49 12.79
CA GLY A 264 7.97 21.01 11.78
C GLY A 264 9.15 21.80 12.40
N PRO A 265 9.77 22.73 11.65
CA PRO A 265 10.93 23.50 12.08
C PRO A 265 10.68 24.35 13.33
N GLY A 266 9.42 24.71 13.61
CA GLY A 266 9.04 25.46 14.81
C GLY A 266 9.22 24.71 16.13
N LYS A 267 9.56 23.39 16.09
CA LYS A 267 9.79 22.53 17.27
C LYS A 267 8.57 22.38 18.19
N ILE A 268 7.41 22.75 17.70
CA ILE A 268 6.15 22.78 18.44
C ILE A 268 5.22 21.72 17.85
N LEU A 269 4.72 20.83 18.71
CA LEU A 269 3.61 19.96 18.38
C LEU A 269 2.30 20.74 18.55
N ARG A 270 1.51 20.84 17.49
CA ARG A 270 0.17 21.42 17.52
C ARG A 270 -0.87 20.37 17.16
N ILE A 271 -1.93 20.28 17.97
CA ILE A 271 -3.06 19.40 17.73
C ILE A 271 -4.28 20.27 17.49
N HIS A 272 -4.89 20.09 16.34
CA HIS A 272 -6.06 20.85 15.89
C HIS A 272 -7.30 19.95 15.80
N SER A 273 -8.46 20.55 16.02
CA SER A 273 -9.74 19.94 15.68
C SER A 273 -9.96 19.97 14.16
N THR A 274 -10.41 18.88 13.60
CA THR A 274 -10.81 18.83 12.18
C THR A 274 -12.15 19.51 11.93
N LYS A 275 -13.00 19.62 12.96
CA LYS A 275 -14.35 20.20 12.87
C LYS A 275 -14.31 21.67 12.46
N ASP A 276 -13.45 22.45 13.07
CA ASP A 276 -13.40 23.92 12.95
C ASP A 276 -11.97 24.47 12.74
N GLY A 277 -10.99 23.58 12.61
CA GLY A 277 -9.57 23.94 12.46
C GLY A 277 -8.92 24.55 13.71
N LYS A 278 -9.64 24.63 14.84
CA LYS A 278 -9.10 25.28 16.05
C LYS A 278 -7.93 24.52 16.64
N LEU A 279 -6.93 25.28 17.11
CA LEU A 279 -5.85 24.75 17.91
C LEU A 279 -6.38 24.31 19.28
N LEU A 280 -6.21 23.04 19.60
CA LEU A 280 -6.60 22.43 20.87
C LEU A 280 -5.43 22.37 21.85
N HIS A 281 -4.27 21.96 21.36
CA HIS A 281 -3.06 21.82 22.17
C HIS A 281 -1.83 22.37 21.42
N GLU A 282 -0.99 23.08 22.16
CA GLU A 282 0.33 23.53 21.72
C GLU A 282 1.37 23.04 22.74
N VAL A 283 2.28 22.18 22.31
CA VAL A 283 3.25 21.54 23.18
C VAL A 283 4.68 21.89 22.75
N LYS A 284 5.42 22.54 23.66
CA LYS A 284 6.81 22.99 23.47
C LYS A 284 7.76 22.09 24.27
N LYS A 285 8.04 20.90 23.76
CA LYS A 285 8.91 19.93 24.45
C LYS A 285 10.12 19.55 23.59
N HIS A 286 9.94 19.50 22.29
CA HIS A 286 11.02 19.14 21.37
C HIS A 286 12.10 20.21 21.31
N THR A 287 13.35 19.77 21.25
CA THR A 287 14.52 20.67 21.24
C THR A 287 14.96 21.00 19.82
N ASP A 288 14.51 20.24 18.84
CA ASP A 288 14.79 20.45 17.41
C ASP A 288 13.54 20.18 16.55
N TRP A 289 13.68 20.27 15.24
CA TRP A 289 12.62 20.11 14.25
C TRP A 289 11.89 18.79 14.45
N ILE A 290 10.57 18.82 14.50
CA ILE A 290 9.74 17.62 14.52
C ILE A 290 9.66 17.08 13.08
N THR A 291 10.26 15.91 12.88
CA THR A 291 10.44 15.27 11.57
C THR A 291 9.55 14.06 11.36
N ALA A 292 8.99 13.51 12.43
CA ALA A 292 8.16 12.32 12.40
C ALA A 292 6.97 12.45 13.36
N LEU A 293 5.80 11.98 12.94
CA LEU A 293 4.58 12.03 13.75
C LEU A 293 3.57 11.00 13.24
N GLU A 294 2.95 10.25 14.17
CA GLU A 294 1.84 9.34 13.83
C GLU A 294 0.94 9.07 15.03
N PHE A 295 -0.39 9.09 14.81
CA PHE A 295 -1.38 8.63 15.78
C PHE A 295 -1.40 7.10 15.87
N SER A 296 -1.58 6.56 17.06
CA SER A 296 -1.83 5.12 17.23
C SER A 296 -3.13 4.70 16.53
N PRO A 297 -3.23 3.44 16.06
CA PRO A 297 -4.42 2.94 15.37
C PRO A 297 -5.71 3.01 16.19
N ASP A 298 -5.63 2.94 17.50
CA ASP A 298 -6.77 3.13 18.43
C ASP A 298 -7.12 4.60 18.69
N GLY A 299 -6.21 5.53 18.31
CA GLY A 299 -6.38 6.97 18.50
C GLY A 299 -6.08 7.48 19.91
N VAL A 300 -5.57 6.62 20.80
CA VAL A 300 -5.29 7.01 22.21
C VAL A 300 -3.98 7.75 22.32
N LEU A 301 -2.96 7.33 21.56
CA LEU A 301 -1.61 7.87 21.64
C LEU A 301 -1.21 8.57 20.33
N LEU A 302 -0.23 9.44 20.47
CA LEU A 302 0.42 10.15 19.37
C LEU A 302 1.94 10.08 19.60
N ALA A 303 2.70 9.58 18.64
CA ALA A 303 4.15 9.58 18.69
C ALA A 303 4.73 10.74 17.88
N THR A 304 5.80 11.37 18.39
CA THR A 304 6.55 12.42 17.69
C THR A 304 8.04 12.20 17.82
N GLY A 305 8.77 12.40 16.72
CA GLY A 305 10.22 12.33 16.68
C GLY A 305 10.84 13.63 16.19
N ASP A 306 11.98 14.01 16.76
CA ASP A 306 12.71 15.20 16.35
C ASP A 306 14.11 14.92 15.77
N ARG A 307 14.71 15.97 15.23
CA ARG A 307 16.03 15.93 14.60
C ARG A 307 17.18 15.72 15.58
N SER A 308 16.96 15.97 16.87
CA SER A 308 17.95 15.77 17.95
C SER A 308 17.76 14.44 18.68
N SER A 309 17.19 13.43 18.03
CA SER A 309 16.89 12.09 18.58
C SER A 309 15.77 12.04 19.64
N GLY A 310 15.07 13.13 19.89
CA GLY A 310 13.92 13.15 20.79
C GLY A 310 12.78 12.32 20.23
N LEU A 311 12.29 11.36 21.00
CA LEU A 311 11.14 10.52 20.67
C LEU A 311 10.17 10.52 21.84
N VAL A 312 9.00 11.12 21.65
CA VAL A 312 8.01 11.31 22.70
C VAL A 312 6.67 10.75 22.28
N VAL A 313 6.00 10.07 23.18
CA VAL A 313 4.64 9.58 23.03
C VAL A 313 3.72 10.42 23.91
N TRP A 314 2.58 10.81 23.36
CA TRP A 314 1.60 11.71 23.98
C TRP A 314 0.24 11.03 24.09
N GLU A 315 -0.55 11.39 25.06
CA GLU A 315 -1.99 11.15 25.04
C GLU A 315 -2.61 12.08 23.97
N ALA A 316 -3.22 11.50 22.94
CA ALA A 316 -3.65 12.24 21.75
C ALA A 316 -4.66 13.36 22.02
N PHE A 317 -5.60 13.17 22.97
CA PHE A 317 -6.66 14.13 23.27
C PHE A 317 -6.29 15.19 24.29
N THR A 318 -5.29 14.93 25.13
CA THR A 318 -4.88 15.86 26.20
C THR A 318 -3.61 16.61 25.89
N GLY A 319 -2.80 16.11 24.94
CA GLY A 319 -1.46 16.62 24.66
C GLY A 319 -0.47 16.37 25.81
N ARG A 320 -0.81 15.49 26.76
CA ARG A 320 0.05 15.14 27.89
C ARG A 320 1.13 14.14 27.43
N GLU A 321 2.37 14.32 27.95
CA GLU A 321 3.43 13.36 27.76
C GLU A 321 3.06 12.02 28.42
N TYR A 322 3.14 10.94 27.63
CA TYR A 322 2.90 9.56 28.07
C TYR A 322 4.23 8.85 28.30
N PHE A 323 5.12 8.84 27.29
CA PHE A 323 6.48 8.32 27.39
C PHE A 323 7.50 9.25 26.72
N ASN A 324 8.72 9.27 27.27
CA ASN A 324 9.91 9.82 26.63
C ASN A 324 10.86 8.67 26.33
N LEU A 325 10.91 8.24 25.07
CA LEU A 325 11.63 7.04 24.62
C LEU A 325 13.07 7.43 24.26
N ARG A 326 14.03 6.90 24.99
CA ARG A 326 15.45 7.22 24.80
C ARG A 326 16.21 6.04 24.20
N GLY A 327 17.12 6.33 23.27
CA GLY A 327 17.96 5.30 22.68
C GLY A 327 18.60 5.70 21.37
N HIS A 328 17.86 6.33 20.46
CA HIS A 328 18.45 6.87 19.23
C HIS A 328 19.49 7.94 19.51
N THR A 329 20.49 8.05 18.63
CA THR A 329 21.61 8.98 18.77
C THR A 329 21.66 10.05 17.67
N ASN A 330 20.72 10.00 16.73
CA ASN A 330 20.59 10.96 15.63
C ASN A 330 19.11 11.20 15.31
N ALA A 331 18.82 12.04 14.32
CA ALA A 331 17.49 12.44 13.89
C ALA A 331 16.52 11.25 13.76
N ILE A 332 15.34 11.37 14.31
CA ILE A 332 14.23 10.45 14.05
C ILE A 332 13.66 10.79 12.68
N THR A 333 13.64 9.85 11.77
CA THR A 333 13.23 10.07 10.37
C THR A 333 11.79 9.65 10.09
N GLU A 334 11.30 8.62 10.79
CA GLU A 334 9.91 8.18 10.71
C GLU A 334 9.52 7.43 11.99
N VAL A 335 8.23 7.48 12.32
CA VAL A 335 7.59 6.66 13.35
C VAL A 335 6.39 5.95 12.73
N SER A 336 6.14 4.71 13.15
CA SER A 336 5.00 3.94 12.64
C SER A 336 4.45 3.01 13.72
N TRP A 337 3.13 2.98 13.86
CA TRP A 337 2.47 2.11 14.81
C TRP A 337 2.11 0.76 14.19
N ARG A 338 2.28 -0.31 14.97
CA ARG A 338 1.68 -1.60 14.64
C ARG A 338 0.16 -1.50 14.78
N LEU A 339 -0.58 -2.26 13.98
CA LEU A 339 -2.05 -2.18 13.91
C LEU A 339 -2.79 -2.39 15.23
N ASP A 340 -2.18 -3.12 16.17
CA ASP A 340 -2.73 -3.38 17.51
C ASP A 340 -2.46 -2.25 18.52
N SER A 341 -1.78 -1.17 18.13
CA SER A 341 -1.37 -0.05 18.98
C SER A 341 -0.36 -0.41 20.10
N ASN A 342 0.08 -1.66 20.21
CA ASN A 342 0.95 -2.13 21.30
C ASN A 342 2.42 -1.81 21.06
N PHE A 343 2.81 -1.59 19.79
CA PHE A 343 4.20 -1.33 19.43
C PHE A 343 4.35 -0.12 18.54
N LEU A 344 5.33 0.70 18.88
CA LEU A 344 5.82 1.80 18.06
C LEU A 344 7.14 1.39 17.41
N LEU A 345 7.27 1.67 16.12
CA LEU A 345 8.50 1.59 15.35
C LEU A 345 9.08 2.99 15.20
N SER A 346 10.38 3.13 15.31
CA SER A 346 11.10 4.36 14.99
C SER A 346 12.32 4.07 14.14
N SER A 347 12.56 4.88 13.12
CA SER A 347 13.77 4.87 12.30
C SER A 347 14.58 6.14 12.53
N SER A 348 15.90 6.06 12.38
CA SER A 348 16.79 7.18 12.65
C SER A 348 17.97 7.24 11.68
N GLU A 349 18.51 8.44 11.52
CA GLU A 349 19.78 8.67 10.83
C GLU A 349 20.99 8.02 11.53
N ASP A 350 20.82 7.45 12.74
CA ASP A 350 21.83 6.59 13.36
C ASP A 350 21.97 5.21 12.68
N GLY A 351 21.17 4.95 11.63
CA GLY A 351 21.17 3.72 10.84
C GLY A 351 20.33 2.60 11.45
N SER A 352 19.80 2.79 12.66
CA SER A 352 19.01 1.79 13.35
C SER A 352 17.50 1.99 13.16
N ILE A 353 16.78 0.90 13.29
CA ILE A 353 15.34 0.87 13.52
C ILE A 353 15.12 0.26 14.90
N ARG A 354 14.18 0.84 15.66
CA ARG A 354 13.86 0.40 17.02
C ARG A 354 12.37 0.15 17.16
N GLN A 355 12.04 -0.84 17.98
CA GLN A 355 10.68 -1.20 18.32
C GLN A 355 10.48 -1.02 19.84
N TRP A 356 9.40 -0.34 20.20
CA TRP A 356 9.08 0.05 21.57
C TRP A 356 7.71 -0.53 21.92
N GLU A 357 7.58 -1.16 23.08
CA GLU A 357 6.29 -1.60 23.59
C GLU A 357 5.63 -0.48 24.39
N MET A 358 4.29 -0.39 24.33
CA MET A 358 3.53 0.73 24.91
C MET A 358 2.95 0.44 26.29
N GLU A 359 3.25 -0.70 26.88
CA GLU A 359 2.87 -0.99 28.26
C GLU A 359 3.74 -0.20 29.25
N ASN A 360 5.08 -0.18 29.02
CA ASN A 360 6.05 0.48 29.89
C ASN A 360 7.01 1.42 29.14
N GLY A 361 6.84 1.60 27.83
CA GLY A 361 7.72 2.41 27.00
C GLY A 361 9.11 1.80 26.78
N ARG A 362 9.27 0.50 26.96
CA ARG A 362 10.56 -0.18 26.87
C ARG A 362 10.93 -0.49 25.43
N GLN A 363 12.22 -0.30 25.08
CA GLN A 363 12.76 -0.80 23.83
C GLN A 363 12.81 -2.33 23.87
N VAL A 364 12.09 -2.98 22.99
CA VAL A 364 12.05 -4.45 22.89
C VAL A 364 13.00 -4.98 21.82
N ARG A 365 13.27 -4.18 20.77
CA ARG A 365 14.18 -4.56 19.68
C ARG A 365 14.91 -3.35 19.11
N THR A 366 16.09 -3.63 18.56
CA THR A 366 16.87 -2.71 17.74
C THR A 366 17.71 -3.49 16.74
N TRP A 367 17.82 -2.97 15.53
CA TRP A 367 18.70 -3.56 14.52
C TRP A 367 19.28 -2.48 13.60
N SER A 368 20.49 -2.74 13.08
CA SER A 368 21.10 -1.91 12.05
C SER A 368 20.40 -2.19 10.72
N ALA A 369 19.68 -1.20 10.21
CA ALA A 369 18.88 -1.35 9.00
C ALA A 369 19.63 -0.85 7.75
N HIS A 370 20.19 0.35 7.81
CA HIS A 370 20.80 1.01 6.67
C HIS A 370 22.15 1.65 7.02
N ALA A 371 23.16 1.37 6.21
CA ALA A 371 24.45 2.04 6.33
C ALA A 371 24.32 3.55 6.03
N GLY A 372 24.88 4.37 6.89
CA GLY A 372 24.83 5.83 6.74
C GLY A 372 23.51 6.50 7.13
N GLY A 373 22.48 5.74 7.54
CA GLY A 373 21.21 6.27 8.07
C GLY A 373 19.96 5.66 7.46
N SER A 374 18.96 5.37 8.31
CA SER A 374 17.62 5.01 7.88
C SER A 374 16.80 6.28 7.65
N LEU A 375 16.19 6.43 6.47
CA LEU A 375 15.42 7.62 6.08
C LEU A 375 13.91 7.42 6.25
N GLY A 376 13.48 6.18 6.47
CA GLY A 376 12.11 5.85 6.79
C GLY A 376 11.95 4.38 7.12
N ALA A 377 10.97 4.06 7.97
CA ALA A 377 10.51 2.69 8.22
C ALA A 377 9.08 2.68 8.70
N ARG A 378 8.24 1.82 8.11
CA ARG A 378 6.84 1.70 8.49
C ARG A 378 6.31 0.28 8.41
N TYR A 379 5.29 0.03 9.20
CA TYR A 379 4.50 -1.20 9.10
C TYR A 379 3.60 -1.20 7.87
N GLY A 380 3.52 -2.35 7.20
CA GLY A 380 2.45 -2.67 6.26
C GLY A 380 1.19 -3.15 6.98
N MET A 381 0.09 -3.24 6.24
CA MET A 381 -1.18 -3.79 6.75
C MET A 381 -1.07 -5.27 7.15
N ASP A 382 -0.09 -5.98 6.65
CA ASP A 382 0.22 -7.38 6.94
C ASP A 382 1.19 -7.57 8.12
N GLY A 383 1.60 -6.47 8.77
CA GLY A 383 2.52 -6.46 9.90
C GLY A 383 4.01 -6.56 9.54
N ARG A 384 4.36 -6.71 8.26
CA ARG A 384 5.75 -6.59 7.80
C ARG A 384 6.22 -5.15 7.87
N ILE A 385 7.53 -4.96 7.91
CA ILE A 385 8.15 -3.62 7.96
C ILE A 385 8.90 -3.40 6.65
N VAL A 386 8.71 -2.24 6.03
CA VAL A 386 9.50 -1.76 4.91
C VAL A 386 10.34 -0.57 5.34
N SER A 387 11.60 -0.53 4.92
CA SER A 387 12.51 0.58 5.23
C SER A 387 13.27 1.07 4.01
N ALA A 388 13.68 2.33 4.05
CA ALA A 388 14.44 3.01 3.03
C ALA A 388 15.63 3.75 3.67
N GLY A 389 16.77 3.84 2.99
CA GLY A 389 17.96 4.41 3.59
C GLY A 389 18.94 5.10 2.66
N ARG A 390 19.97 5.70 3.28
CA ARG A 390 21.06 6.41 2.59
C ARG A 390 21.95 5.49 1.77
N ASP A 391 21.95 4.19 2.05
CA ASP A 391 22.63 3.15 1.27
C ASP A 391 21.95 2.87 -0.09
N LYS A 392 20.94 3.66 -0.47
CA LYS A 392 20.13 3.53 -1.68
C LYS A 392 19.29 2.25 -1.72
N LEU A 393 19.22 1.53 -0.61
CA LEU A 393 18.48 0.28 -0.51
C LEU A 393 17.10 0.49 0.10
N VAL A 394 16.19 -0.33 -0.36
CA VAL A 394 14.92 -0.61 0.28
C VAL A 394 15.01 -2.02 0.84
N LYS A 395 14.51 -2.23 2.06
CA LYS A 395 14.54 -3.52 2.72
C LYS A 395 13.18 -3.88 3.29
N LEU A 396 12.87 -5.15 3.27
CA LEU A 396 11.66 -5.73 3.85
C LEU A 396 12.04 -6.62 5.03
N TRP A 397 11.31 -6.46 6.13
CA TRP A 397 11.53 -7.15 7.39
C TRP A 397 10.23 -7.80 7.84
N ASP A 398 10.31 -8.85 8.61
CA ASP A 398 9.16 -9.35 9.35
C ASP A 398 8.73 -8.36 10.45
N GLY A 399 7.60 -8.62 11.11
CA GLY A 399 7.08 -7.74 12.17
C GLY A 399 7.97 -7.64 13.41
N ASN A 400 9.04 -8.43 13.50
CA ASN A 400 10.00 -8.46 14.59
C ASN A 400 11.40 -7.94 14.20
N GLY A 401 11.57 -7.44 12.96
CA GLY A 401 12.85 -6.93 12.46
C GLY A 401 13.77 -8.00 11.87
N GLY A 402 13.30 -9.23 11.66
CA GLY A 402 14.01 -10.24 10.90
C GLY A 402 14.06 -9.88 9.41
N ALA A 403 15.26 -9.89 8.80
CA ALA A 403 15.43 -9.51 7.40
C ALA A 403 14.78 -10.52 6.45
N LEU A 404 13.85 -10.07 5.61
CA LEU A 404 13.20 -10.90 4.60
C LEU A 404 13.79 -10.69 3.21
N LYS A 405 13.91 -9.44 2.76
CA LYS A 405 14.38 -9.08 1.42
C LYS A 405 15.17 -7.77 1.43
N SER A 406 16.14 -7.68 0.50
CA SER A 406 16.73 -6.42 0.07
C SER A 406 16.42 -6.24 -1.40
N PHE A 407 15.96 -5.06 -1.76
CA PHE A 407 15.59 -4.73 -3.13
C PHE A 407 16.80 -4.19 -3.92
N PRO A 408 16.79 -4.25 -5.25
CA PRO A 408 17.82 -3.64 -6.08
C PRO A 408 18.02 -2.16 -5.70
N ALA A 409 19.29 -1.73 -5.68
CA ALA A 409 19.65 -0.37 -5.33
C ALA A 409 18.95 0.65 -6.26
N LEU A 410 18.43 1.71 -5.68
CA LEU A 410 17.88 2.85 -6.40
C LEU A 410 19.01 3.71 -6.99
N ALA A 411 18.65 4.63 -7.88
CA ALA A 411 19.60 5.54 -8.50
C ALA A 411 20.30 6.43 -7.47
N ASP A 412 19.55 6.87 -6.45
CA ASP A 412 20.06 7.69 -5.34
C ASP A 412 19.38 7.32 -4.02
N LEU A 413 19.54 8.13 -2.97
CA LEU A 413 19.01 7.91 -1.63
C LEU A 413 17.54 7.44 -1.68
N ALA A 414 17.25 6.31 -1.07
CA ALA A 414 15.89 5.84 -0.88
C ALA A 414 15.23 6.69 0.24
N LEU A 415 14.35 7.62 -0.14
CA LEU A 415 13.80 8.58 0.81
C LEU A 415 12.59 8.04 1.55
N ARG A 416 11.69 7.36 0.85
CA ARG A 416 10.44 6.82 1.39
C ARG A 416 10.11 5.48 0.76
N ALA A 417 9.54 4.59 1.54
CA ALA A 417 9.03 3.33 1.04
C ALA A 417 7.70 2.97 1.72
N THR A 418 6.83 2.29 1.00
CA THR A 418 5.55 1.80 1.52
C THR A 418 5.20 0.45 0.89
N LEU A 419 4.44 -0.38 1.61
CA LEU A 419 3.80 -1.58 1.08
C LEU A 419 2.43 -1.21 0.51
N THR A 420 2.02 -1.86 -0.57
CA THR A 420 0.64 -1.78 -1.05
C THR A 420 -0.34 -2.41 -0.06
N HIS A 421 -1.63 -2.10 -0.20
CA HIS A 421 -2.70 -2.56 0.69
C HIS A 421 -2.75 -4.08 0.90
N ASP A 422 -2.33 -4.85 -0.10
CA ASP A 422 -2.27 -6.32 -0.11
C ASP A 422 -0.89 -6.87 0.28
N GLY A 423 0.08 -5.99 0.54
CA GLY A 423 1.46 -6.36 0.81
C GLY A 423 2.22 -6.99 -0.37
N ALA A 424 1.61 -7.05 -1.57
CA ALA A 424 2.21 -7.72 -2.72
C ALA A 424 3.33 -6.91 -3.38
N ARG A 425 3.34 -5.58 -3.20
CA ARG A 425 4.32 -4.68 -3.81
C ARG A 425 4.92 -3.72 -2.80
N VAL A 426 6.15 -3.33 -3.09
CA VAL A 426 6.86 -2.24 -2.41
C VAL A 426 7.00 -1.09 -3.38
N VAL A 427 6.59 0.10 -2.95
CA VAL A 427 6.73 1.36 -3.70
C VAL A 427 7.72 2.24 -2.97
N SER A 428 8.76 2.69 -3.66
CA SER A 428 9.80 3.53 -3.05
C SER A 428 10.18 4.69 -3.94
N GLY A 429 10.23 5.88 -3.34
CA GLY A 429 10.70 7.11 -3.97
C GLY A 429 12.13 7.43 -3.58
N ASP A 430 12.91 7.93 -4.55
CA ASP A 430 14.29 8.34 -4.34
C ASP A 430 14.52 9.85 -4.49
N TRP A 431 15.78 10.25 -4.28
CA TRP A 431 16.21 11.65 -4.40
C TRP A 431 16.16 12.18 -5.83
N THR A 432 16.18 11.32 -6.84
CA THR A 432 16.11 11.73 -8.25
C THR A 432 14.69 12.01 -8.74
N GLY A 433 13.68 11.72 -7.93
CA GLY A 433 12.27 11.83 -8.31
C GLY A 433 11.71 10.56 -8.94
N THR A 434 12.48 9.48 -8.96
CA THR A 434 12.03 8.17 -9.43
C THR A 434 11.24 7.46 -8.33
N VAL A 435 10.09 6.89 -8.70
CA VAL A 435 9.31 6.04 -7.81
C VAL A 435 9.30 4.62 -8.36
N SER A 436 10.12 3.77 -7.80
CA SER A 436 10.24 2.38 -8.23
C SER A 436 9.19 1.49 -7.57
N VAL A 437 8.65 0.55 -8.33
CA VAL A 437 7.70 -0.47 -7.86
C VAL A 437 8.33 -1.85 -7.99
N PHE A 438 8.31 -2.59 -6.88
CA PHE A 438 8.88 -3.94 -6.80
C PHE A 438 7.83 -4.93 -6.32
N THR A 439 7.97 -6.20 -6.70
CA THR A 439 7.25 -7.30 -6.05
C THR A 439 7.87 -7.59 -4.69
N SER A 440 7.05 -7.81 -3.66
CA SER A 440 7.53 -8.09 -2.30
C SER A 440 8.07 -9.51 -2.14
N THR A 441 7.70 -10.44 -3.04
CA THR A 441 8.04 -11.87 -2.97
C THR A 441 9.43 -12.19 -3.50
N ASP A 442 9.82 -11.60 -4.64
CA ASP A 442 11.09 -11.88 -5.34
C ASP A 442 11.98 -10.64 -5.51
N ALA A 443 11.56 -9.50 -4.97
CA ALA A 443 12.24 -8.20 -5.05
C ALA A 443 12.49 -7.70 -6.50
N LYS A 444 11.71 -8.18 -7.46
CA LYS A 444 11.84 -7.78 -8.86
C LYS A 444 11.23 -6.40 -9.09
N LYS A 445 11.95 -5.52 -9.77
CA LYS A 445 11.40 -4.25 -10.24
C LYS A 445 10.41 -4.52 -11.37
N ILE A 446 9.17 -4.09 -11.18
CA ILE A 446 8.05 -4.31 -12.13
C ILE A 446 7.61 -3.03 -12.84
N GLY A 447 8.13 -1.88 -12.41
CA GLY A 447 7.85 -0.61 -13.07
C GLY A 447 8.28 0.61 -12.29
N GLU A 448 7.88 1.77 -12.79
CA GLU A 448 8.13 3.07 -12.17
C GLU A 448 6.90 3.97 -12.29
N LEU A 449 6.63 4.71 -11.21
CA LEU A 449 5.67 5.81 -11.20
C LEU A 449 6.44 7.11 -11.37
N SER A 450 5.83 8.12 -11.97
CA SER A 450 6.49 9.40 -12.17
C SER A 450 6.09 10.43 -11.11
N ALA A 451 7.04 11.13 -10.49
CA ALA A 451 6.76 12.31 -9.70
C ALA A 451 6.50 13.57 -10.54
N ASN A 452 6.61 13.46 -11.89
CA ASN A 452 6.40 14.55 -12.84
C ASN A 452 5.86 14.02 -14.18
N PRO A 453 4.60 13.52 -14.24
CA PRO A 453 4.04 12.90 -15.45
C PRO A 453 3.89 13.93 -16.58
N PRO A 454 4.06 13.53 -17.87
CA PRO A 454 3.76 14.38 -18.99
C PRO A 454 2.24 14.63 -19.11
N PRO A 455 1.85 15.69 -19.86
CA PRO A 455 0.45 15.98 -20.16
C PRO A 455 -0.26 14.83 -20.85
N LEU A 456 -1.59 14.82 -20.74
CA LEU A 456 -2.46 13.80 -21.31
C LEU A 456 -2.19 13.47 -22.77
N ALA A 457 -2.07 14.50 -23.59
CA ALA A 457 -1.86 14.32 -25.02
C ALA A 457 -0.55 13.57 -25.33
N GLU A 458 0.53 13.91 -24.62
CA GLU A 458 1.83 13.24 -24.75
C GLU A 458 1.77 11.79 -24.24
N ARG A 459 1.06 11.54 -23.14
CA ARG A 459 0.85 10.19 -22.63
C ARG A 459 0.06 9.31 -23.59
N ILE A 460 -0.99 9.85 -24.21
CA ILE A 460 -1.75 9.16 -25.26
C ILE A 460 -0.83 8.83 -26.44
N ALA A 461 0.05 9.75 -26.84
CA ALA A 461 1.01 9.49 -27.90
C ALA A 461 1.99 8.36 -27.55
N LEU A 462 2.55 8.40 -26.34
CA LEU A 462 3.45 7.35 -25.82
C LEU A 462 2.76 5.99 -25.76
N LEU A 463 1.51 5.95 -25.30
CA LEU A 463 0.73 4.69 -25.25
C LEU A 463 0.35 4.19 -26.61
N THR A 464 -0.01 5.08 -27.52
CA THR A 464 -0.33 4.69 -28.89
C THR A 464 0.88 4.02 -29.54
N LYS A 465 2.07 4.61 -29.36
CA LYS A 465 3.33 4.01 -29.81
C LYS A 465 3.57 2.64 -29.14
N SER A 466 3.38 2.57 -27.84
CA SER A 466 3.54 1.32 -27.07
C SER A 466 2.59 0.22 -27.54
N VAL A 467 1.32 0.54 -27.78
CA VAL A 467 0.34 -0.44 -28.33
C VAL A 467 0.80 -0.94 -29.68
N ALA A 468 1.27 -0.04 -30.58
CA ALA A 468 1.74 -0.44 -31.90
C ALA A 468 2.96 -1.39 -31.82
N GLU A 469 3.94 -1.06 -30.98
CA GLU A 469 5.13 -1.90 -30.77
C GLU A 469 4.75 -3.29 -30.23
N LYS A 470 3.80 -3.36 -29.29
CA LYS A 470 3.32 -4.61 -28.70
C LYS A 470 2.47 -5.42 -29.66
N GLN A 471 1.68 -4.76 -30.50
CA GLN A 471 0.92 -5.43 -31.55
C GLN A 471 1.87 -6.18 -32.50
N VAL A 472 2.93 -5.51 -32.95
CA VAL A 472 3.95 -6.14 -33.82
C VAL A 472 4.58 -7.36 -33.15
N ALA A 473 4.88 -7.27 -31.85
CA ALA A 473 5.47 -8.38 -31.12
C ALA A 473 4.48 -9.53 -30.89
N ALA A 474 3.22 -9.22 -30.56
CA ALA A 474 2.16 -10.23 -30.41
C ALA A 474 1.89 -10.97 -31.73
N ASP A 475 1.84 -10.25 -32.85
CA ASP A 475 1.64 -10.82 -34.17
C ASP A 475 2.82 -11.74 -34.56
N ALA A 476 4.05 -11.31 -34.29
CA ALA A 476 5.24 -12.11 -34.53
C ALA A 476 5.25 -13.39 -33.69
N ALA A 477 4.88 -13.29 -32.40
CA ALA A 477 4.79 -14.44 -31.50
C ALA A 477 3.70 -15.45 -31.95
N ALA A 478 2.51 -14.95 -32.31
CA ALA A 478 1.42 -15.76 -32.78
C ALA A 478 1.77 -16.49 -34.09
N LYS A 479 2.42 -15.78 -35.03
CA LYS A 479 2.88 -16.36 -36.29
C LYS A 479 3.88 -17.51 -36.10
N ALA A 480 4.79 -17.33 -35.17
CA ALA A 480 5.80 -18.32 -34.86
C ALA A 480 5.22 -19.57 -34.21
N GLU A 481 4.34 -19.40 -33.21
CA GLU A 481 3.62 -20.53 -32.61
C GLU A 481 2.83 -21.31 -33.62
N LYS A 482 2.08 -20.62 -34.52
CA LYS A 482 1.30 -21.26 -35.56
C LYS A 482 2.21 -22.07 -36.52
N ALA A 483 3.32 -21.46 -36.94
CA ALA A 483 4.25 -22.15 -37.83
C ALA A 483 4.82 -23.44 -37.21
N SER A 484 5.10 -23.41 -35.88
CA SER A 484 5.55 -24.60 -35.16
C SER A 484 4.46 -25.65 -35.01
N ARG A 485 3.21 -25.27 -34.75
CA ARG A 485 2.05 -26.19 -34.68
C ARG A 485 1.75 -26.83 -36.04
N ASP A 486 1.73 -26.01 -37.08
CA ASP A 486 1.48 -26.49 -38.46
C ASP A 486 2.58 -27.48 -38.87
N ALA A 487 3.85 -27.19 -38.56
CA ALA A 487 4.97 -28.06 -38.83
C ALA A 487 4.88 -29.39 -38.03
N LEU A 488 4.43 -29.35 -36.78
CA LEU A 488 4.23 -30.56 -35.96
C LEU A 488 3.12 -31.43 -36.50
N ALA A 489 1.97 -30.84 -36.84
CA ALA A 489 0.82 -31.57 -37.39
C ALA A 489 1.20 -32.28 -38.70
N ALA A 490 1.93 -31.58 -39.57
CA ALA A 490 2.41 -32.13 -40.82
C ALA A 490 3.40 -33.29 -40.62
N ALA A 491 4.38 -33.10 -39.68
CA ALA A 491 5.34 -34.18 -39.38
C ALA A 491 4.67 -35.42 -38.77
N THR A 492 3.64 -35.22 -37.95
CA THR A 492 2.86 -36.32 -37.36
C THR A 492 2.03 -37.06 -38.40
N ALA A 493 1.42 -36.31 -39.34
CA ALA A 493 0.64 -36.93 -40.46
C ALA A 493 1.53 -37.80 -41.36
N GLU A 494 2.73 -37.31 -41.70
CA GLU A 494 3.69 -38.06 -42.51
C GLU A 494 4.24 -39.30 -41.80
N LEU A 495 4.45 -39.22 -40.47
CA LEU A 495 4.84 -40.37 -39.67
C LEU A 495 3.74 -41.47 -39.74
N THR A 496 2.47 -41.03 -39.63
CA THR A 496 1.31 -41.97 -39.71
C THR A 496 1.25 -42.65 -41.06
N MET A 497 1.52 -41.91 -42.14
CA MET A 497 1.56 -42.47 -43.50
C MET A 497 2.75 -43.46 -43.70
N ALA A 498 3.92 -43.14 -43.14
CA ALA A 498 5.07 -44.03 -43.16
C ALA A 498 4.81 -45.35 -42.43
N GLN A 499 4.12 -45.31 -41.29
CA GLN A 499 3.70 -46.50 -40.54
C GLN A 499 2.72 -47.36 -41.31
N LYS A 500 1.77 -46.73 -42.03
CA LYS A 500 0.81 -47.44 -42.89
C LYS A 500 1.49 -48.18 -44.04
N ASN A 501 2.41 -47.49 -44.75
CA ASN A 501 3.17 -48.06 -45.84
C ASN A 501 4.06 -49.23 -45.39
N GLN A 502 4.58 -49.20 -44.17
CA GLN A 502 5.37 -50.29 -43.61
C GLN A 502 4.55 -51.57 -43.37
N GLN A 503 3.25 -51.46 -43.05
CA GLN A 503 2.34 -52.61 -42.91
C GLN A 503 2.03 -53.30 -44.24
N GLU A 504 2.17 -52.61 -45.35
CA GLU A 504 1.89 -53.12 -46.67
C GLU A 504 3.05 -53.99 -47.30
N PHE A 505 4.27 -53.92 -46.62
CA PHE A 505 5.45 -54.67 -47.11
C PHE A 505 5.97 -55.71 -46.09
N PRO A 506 5.37 -56.95 -46.01
CA PRO A 506 5.65 -57.87 -44.88
C PRO A 506 7.07 -58.38 -44.75
N VAL A 507 7.86 -58.47 -45.82
CA VAL A 507 9.22 -59.03 -45.78
C VAL A 507 10.25 -58.06 -45.24
N GLN A 508 9.97 -56.78 -45.33
CA GLN A 508 10.88 -55.70 -44.88
C GLN A 508 10.45 -55.07 -43.59
N ASN A 509 9.26 -55.40 -43.08
CA ASN A 509 8.63 -54.79 -41.93
C ASN A 509 9.42 -54.91 -40.62
N ARG A 510 10.14 -56.02 -40.43
CA ARG A 510 10.87 -56.23 -39.14
C ARG A 510 11.94 -55.19 -38.90
N GLN A 511 12.82 -54.97 -39.91
CA GLN A 511 13.91 -54.00 -39.78
C GLN A 511 13.39 -52.55 -39.81
N ALA A 512 12.41 -52.29 -40.66
CA ALA A 512 11.80 -50.96 -40.73
C ALA A 512 10.96 -50.67 -39.48
N GLN A 513 10.33 -51.68 -38.86
CA GLN A 513 9.60 -51.53 -37.59
C GLN A 513 10.53 -51.19 -36.42
N GLU A 514 11.72 -51.80 -36.33
CA GLU A 514 12.69 -51.48 -35.29
C GLU A 514 13.20 -50.01 -35.41
N GLN A 515 13.38 -49.58 -36.61
CA GLN A 515 13.81 -48.21 -36.88
C GLN A 515 12.72 -47.18 -36.66
N LEU A 516 11.47 -47.53 -36.94
CA LEU A 516 10.29 -46.71 -36.65
C LEU A 516 10.12 -46.47 -35.13
N THR A 517 10.36 -47.50 -34.32
CA THR A 517 10.26 -47.39 -32.86
C THR A 517 11.29 -46.41 -32.28
N LYS A 518 12.51 -46.48 -32.80
CA LYS A 518 13.57 -45.55 -32.38
C LYS A 518 13.24 -44.11 -32.81
N ALA A 519 12.78 -43.94 -34.01
CA ALA A 519 12.37 -42.65 -34.54
C ALA A 519 11.18 -42.04 -33.77
N GLN A 520 10.22 -42.84 -33.30
CA GLN A 520 9.10 -42.39 -32.45
C GLN A 520 9.60 -41.83 -31.07
N ALA A 521 10.65 -42.45 -30.51
CA ALA A 521 11.23 -41.97 -29.27
C ALA A 521 11.88 -40.56 -29.41
N ASP A 522 12.57 -40.36 -30.55
CA ASP A 522 13.17 -39.05 -30.86
C ASP A 522 12.11 -37.98 -31.17
N ILE A 523 10.97 -38.36 -31.78
CA ILE A 523 9.79 -37.50 -31.97
C ILE A 523 9.19 -37.08 -30.62
N LYS A 524 9.04 -38.02 -29.68
CA LYS A 524 8.49 -37.72 -28.34
C LYS A 524 9.39 -36.75 -27.57
N ALA A 525 10.71 -36.86 -27.77
CA ALA A 525 11.67 -35.94 -27.16
C ALA A 525 11.57 -34.51 -27.75
N ILE A 526 11.37 -34.42 -29.07
CA ILE A 526 11.12 -33.13 -29.75
C ILE A 526 9.76 -32.55 -29.34
N GLN A 527 8.73 -33.38 -29.18
CA GLN A 527 7.43 -32.95 -28.65
C GLN A 527 7.51 -32.40 -27.22
N ALA A 528 8.34 -33.02 -26.37
CA ALA A 528 8.63 -32.50 -25.04
C ALA A 528 9.40 -31.15 -25.07
N GLN A 529 10.31 -30.97 -26.03
CA GLN A 529 11.03 -29.71 -26.22
C GLN A 529 10.11 -28.61 -26.78
N GLN A 530 9.23 -28.93 -27.69
CA GLN A 530 8.20 -28.03 -28.22
C GLN A 530 7.22 -27.61 -27.12
N ALA A 531 6.78 -28.56 -26.26
CA ALA A 531 5.92 -28.26 -25.12
C ALA A 531 6.56 -27.29 -24.11
N THR A 532 7.87 -27.37 -23.91
CA THR A 532 8.61 -26.43 -23.04
C THR A 532 8.68 -25.02 -23.66
N GLN A 533 8.85 -24.91 -24.97
CA GLN A 533 8.90 -23.64 -25.69
C GLN A 533 7.53 -22.94 -25.76
N GLN A 534 6.45 -23.71 -25.89
CA GLN A 534 5.08 -23.19 -25.86
C GLN A 534 4.74 -22.58 -24.48
N ALA A 535 5.06 -23.30 -23.39
CA ALA A 535 4.84 -22.79 -22.04
C ALA A 535 5.62 -21.50 -21.73
N GLN A 536 6.83 -21.35 -22.32
CA GLN A 536 7.59 -20.10 -22.21
C GLN A 536 6.95 -18.95 -23.01
N ALA A 537 6.35 -19.25 -24.17
CA ALA A 537 5.62 -18.26 -24.96
C ALA A 537 4.35 -17.79 -24.25
N ASP A 538 3.58 -18.72 -23.67
CA ASP A 538 2.35 -18.43 -22.93
C ASP A 538 2.63 -17.56 -21.69
N ALA A 539 3.71 -17.89 -20.95
CA ALA A 539 4.12 -17.11 -19.76
C ALA A 539 4.49 -15.66 -20.12
N ARG A 540 5.18 -15.43 -21.25
CA ARG A 540 5.53 -14.08 -21.69
C ARG A 540 4.32 -13.27 -22.15
N GLN A 541 3.32 -13.92 -22.73
CA GLN A 541 2.08 -13.28 -23.15
C GLN A 541 1.23 -12.84 -21.97
N MET A 542 1.20 -13.62 -20.88
CA MET A 542 0.56 -13.21 -19.62
C MET A 542 1.24 -11.95 -19.01
N VAL A 543 2.57 -11.91 -19.01
CA VAL A 543 3.31 -10.72 -18.52
C VAL A 543 3.04 -9.48 -19.41
N LEU A 544 2.86 -9.68 -20.72
CA LEU A 544 2.49 -8.58 -21.64
C LEU A 544 1.10 -8.01 -21.36
N ALA A 545 0.11 -8.82 -21.00
CA ALA A 545 -1.22 -8.35 -20.66
C ALA A 545 -1.19 -7.48 -19.38
N ASP A 546 -0.47 -7.96 -18.34
CA ASP A 546 -0.33 -7.23 -17.07
C ASP A 546 0.42 -5.91 -17.22
N LEU A 547 1.48 -5.89 -18.02
CA LEU A 547 2.24 -4.67 -18.31
C LEU A 547 1.41 -3.63 -19.08
N ARG A 548 0.56 -4.05 -20.00
CA ARG A 548 -0.32 -3.16 -20.77
C ARG A 548 -1.44 -2.59 -19.92
N GLN A 549 -1.98 -3.37 -18.98
CA GLN A 549 -2.93 -2.88 -17.99
C GLN A 549 -2.27 -1.85 -17.05
N SER A 550 -1.03 -2.11 -16.64
CA SER A 550 -0.25 -1.20 -15.79
C SER A 550 0.09 0.11 -16.52
N LEU A 551 0.46 0.04 -17.78
CA LEU A 551 0.73 1.22 -18.61
C LEU A 551 -0.54 2.08 -18.79
N ALA A 552 -1.74 1.47 -18.96
CA ALA A 552 -3.01 2.19 -19.03
C ALA A 552 -3.30 3.00 -17.76
N ARG A 553 -2.98 2.44 -16.60
CA ARG A 553 -3.15 3.11 -15.31
C ARG A 553 -2.17 4.26 -15.12
N TYR A 554 -0.91 4.11 -15.56
CA TYR A 554 0.07 5.20 -15.54
C TYR A 554 -0.33 6.37 -16.41
N GLN A 555 -0.88 6.11 -17.58
CA GLN A 555 -1.34 7.14 -18.49
C GLN A 555 -2.57 7.85 -17.96
N GLU A 556 -3.49 7.13 -17.32
CA GLU A 556 -4.62 7.73 -16.63
C GLU A 556 -4.16 8.55 -15.42
N ALA A 557 -3.20 8.01 -14.65
CA ALA A 557 -2.66 8.70 -13.48
C ALA A 557 -1.86 9.95 -13.86
N ALA A 558 -1.05 9.90 -14.94
CA ALA A 558 -0.36 11.07 -15.49
C ALA A 558 -1.33 12.14 -16.01
N ARG A 559 -2.51 11.77 -16.51
CA ARG A 559 -3.62 12.66 -16.87
C ARG A 559 -4.25 13.37 -15.67
N LYS A 560 -4.38 12.68 -14.55
CA LYS A 560 -5.06 13.20 -13.34
C LYS A 560 -4.16 14.13 -12.52
N THR A 561 -2.84 14.10 -12.74
CA THR A 561 -1.87 14.92 -11.99
C THR A 561 -0.80 15.56 -12.90
N PRO A 562 -1.16 16.49 -13.77
CA PRO A 562 -0.24 17.04 -14.79
C PRO A 562 0.96 17.83 -14.24
N ALA A 563 0.96 18.22 -12.96
CA ALA A 563 2.10 18.90 -12.33
C ALA A 563 3.14 17.95 -11.71
N ASN A 564 2.89 16.64 -11.68
CA ASN A 564 3.84 15.66 -11.16
C ASN A 564 4.47 14.85 -12.30
N PRO A 565 5.78 14.93 -12.53
CA PRO A 565 6.45 14.18 -13.59
C PRO A 565 6.56 12.69 -13.34
N ALA A 566 6.35 12.22 -12.09
CA ALA A 566 6.54 10.82 -11.71
C ALA A 566 5.68 9.81 -12.51
N PRO A 567 4.38 10.05 -12.78
CA PRO A 567 3.59 9.14 -13.60
C PRO A 567 4.00 9.07 -15.07
N ALA A 568 4.52 10.12 -15.63
CA ALA A 568 4.98 10.09 -17.00
C ALA A 568 6.30 9.33 -17.15
N THR A 569 7.20 9.50 -16.20
CA THR A 569 8.43 8.69 -16.14
C THR A 569 8.09 7.21 -15.98
N ALA A 570 7.09 6.89 -15.15
CA ALA A 570 6.61 5.50 -14.99
C ALA A 570 5.95 4.95 -16.26
N ALA A 571 5.15 5.74 -16.98
CA ALA A 571 4.57 5.34 -18.25
C ALA A 571 5.66 5.12 -19.32
N GLN A 572 6.66 6.01 -19.35
CA GLN A 572 7.79 5.89 -20.28
C GLN A 572 8.64 4.65 -19.97
N LEU A 573 8.88 4.37 -18.70
CA LEU A 573 9.60 3.17 -18.27
C LEU A 573 8.79 1.89 -18.50
N ALA A 574 7.47 1.93 -18.24
CA ALA A 574 6.59 0.85 -18.60
C ALA A 574 6.63 0.60 -20.11
N THR A 575 6.62 1.64 -20.93
CA THR A 575 6.77 1.53 -22.39
C THR A 575 8.10 0.89 -22.78
N THR A 576 9.19 1.31 -22.15
CA THR A 576 10.54 0.75 -22.43
C THR A 576 10.60 -0.73 -22.01
N TYR A 577 10.04 -1.06 -20.84
CA TYR A 577 10.02 -2.44 -20.35
C TYR A 577 9.10 -3.33 -21.20
N ILE A 578 7.97 -2.80 -21.62
CA ILE A 578 7.07 -3.43 -22.58
C ILE A 578 7.79 -3.70 -23.90
N THR A 579 8.51 -2.70 -24.44
CA THR A 579 9.29 -2.87 -25.68
C THR A 579 10.37 -3.95 -25.51
N HIS A 580 10.96 -4.04 -24.33
CA HIS A 580 11.92 -5.11 -24.03
C HIS A 580 11.28 -6.49 -24.02
N VAL A 581 10.16 -6.66 -23.31
CA VAL A 581 9.41 -7.94 -23.24
C VAL A 581 8.78 -8.29 -24.60
N GLU A 582 8.39 -7.29 -25.37
CA GLU A 582 7.98 -7.46 -26.76
C GLU A 582 9.11 -7.96 -27.64
N LYS A 583 10.32 -7.42 -27.46
CA LYS A 583 11.52 -7.90 -28.15
C LYS A 583 11.81 -9.34 -27.78
N GLU A 584 11.82 -9.67 -26.48
CA GLU A 584 12.01 -11.05 -26.03
C GLU A 584 10.90 -11.99 -26.53
N SER A 585 9.62 -11.55 -26.48
CA SER A 585 8.50 -12.31 -27.06
C SER A 585 8.68 -12.57 -28.53
N LYS A 586 9.15 -11.57 -29.26
CA LYS A 586 9.46 -11.65 -30.69
C LYS A 586 10.65 -12.57 -30.98
N GLU A 587 11.67 -12.53 -30.14
CA GLU A 587 12.84 -13.41 -30.23
C GLU A 587 12.47 -14.87 -29.96
N HIS A 588 11.62 -15.13 -28.94
CA HIS A 588 11.08 -16.47 -28.69
C HIS A 588 10.15 -16.95 -29.80
N ALA A 589 9.32 -16.06 -30.33
CA ALA A 589 8.49 -16.34 -31.48
C ALA A 589 9.31 -16.65 -32.76
N ALA A 590 10.36 -15.89 -32.98
CA ALA A 590 11.28 -16.16 -34.10
C ALA A 590 12.08 -17.46 -33.90
N ALA A 591 12.47 -17.77 -32.66
CA ALA A 591 13.12 -19.04 -32.32
C ALA A 591 12.17 -20.24 -32.55
N ALA A 592 10.86 -20.05 -32.25
CA ALA A 592 9.83 -21.06 -32.54
C ALA A 592 9.57 -21.26 -34.02
N ALA A 593 9.43 -20.18 -34.75
CA ALA A 593 9.30 -20.26 -36.22
C ALA A 593 10.54 -20.90 -36.86
N ALA A 594 11.74 -20.60 -36.33
CA ALA A 594 12.98 -21.24 -36.77
C ALA A 594 13.04 -22.75 -36.44
N THR A 595 12.36 -23.20 -35.35
CA THR A 595 12.24 -24.62 -35.01
C THR A 595 11.14 -25.29 -35.86
N ALA A 596 9.99 -24.63 -36.06
CA ALA A 596 8.97 -25.10 -37.01
C ALA A 596 9.51 -25.21 -38.45
N ALA A 597 10.34 -24.22 -38.84
CA ALA A 597 11.02 -24.26 -40.13
C ALA A 597 12.02 -25.42 -40.26
N LYS A 598 12.59 -25.92 -39.15
CA LYS A 598 13.46 -27.13 -39.14
C LYS A 598 12.65 -28.42 -39.27
N VAL A 599 11.34 -28.41 -38.95
CA VAL A 599 10.46 -29.61 -39.17
C VAL A 599 10.04 -29.76 -40.63
N ALA A 600 9.77 -28.64 -41.33
CA ALA A 600 9.37 -28.66 -42.74
C ALA A 600 10.39 -29.36 -43.65
N PRO A 601 11.73 -29.18 -43.49
CA PRO A 601 12.70 -29.98 -44.28
C PRO A 601 12.65 -31.48 -43.98
N LEU A 602 12.35 -31.85 -42.74
CA LEU A 602 12.24 -33.26 -42.33
C LEU A 602 10.96 -33.91 -42.82
N GLN A 603 9.89 -33.16 -42.85
CA GLN A 603 8.64 -33.54 -43.46
C GLN A 603 8.80 -33.88 -44.94
N LYS A 604 9.50 -32.99 -45.65
CA LYS A 604 9.87 -33.27 -47.06
C LYS A 604 10.77 -34.51 -47.17
N THR A 605 11.70 -34.67 -46.24
CA THR A 605 12.58 -35.85 -46.19
C THR A 605 11.81 -37.13 -45.93
N ILE A 606 10.71 -37.11 -45.13
CA ILE A 606 9.81 -38.24 -44.89
C ILE A 606 9.00 -38.55 -46.13
N THR A 607 8.39 -37.54 -46.78
CA THR A 607 7.61 -37.72 -48.00
C THR A 607 8.47 -38.31 -49.13
N ASP A 608 9.72 -37.80 -49.27
CA ASP A 608 10.68 -38.34 -50.20
C ASP A 608 11.13 -39.77 -49.86
N ALA A 609 11.22 -40.10 -48.57
CA ALA A 609 11.49 -41.47 -48.12
C ALA A 609 10.33 -42.42 -48.36
N GLN A 610 9.07 -41.95 -48.11
CA GLN A 610 7.85 -42.72 -48.41
C GLN A 610 7.69 -42.98 -49.90
N ALA A 611 7.83 -41.96 -50.74
CA ALA A 611 7.80 -42.10 -52.20
C ALA A 611 8.90 -43.04 -52.69
N GLN A 612 10.06 -42.97 -52.07
CA GLN A 612 11.14 -43.89 -52.35
C GLN A 612 10.90 -45.30 -51.81
N MET A 613 10.18 -45.50 -50.69
CA MET A 613 9.79 -46.81 -50.15
C MET A 613 8.74 -47.50 -51.02
N ALA A 614 7.75 -46.76 -51.48
CA ALA A 614 6.71 -47.24 -52.34
C ALA A 614 7.27 -47.69 -53.71
N GLN A 615 8.31 -47.05 -54.18
CA GLN A 615 8.97 -47.41 -55.48
C GLN A 615 10.07 -48.44 -55.33
N ARG A 616 10.39 -48.92 -54.13
CA ARG A 616 11.65 -49.64 -53.94
C ARG A 616 11.64 -50.70 -52.86
N THR A 617 11.42 -51.89 -53.29
CA THR A 617 11.86 -53.06 -52.54
C THR A 617 13.39 -53.09 -52.31
N GLN A 618 14.14 -52.37 -53.13
CA GLN A 618 15.61 -52.27 -53.06
C GLN A 618 16.18 -51.16 -52.22
N ALA A 619 15.37 -50.15 -51.81
CA ALA A 619 15.88 -48.97 -51.09
C ALA A 619 15.69 -49.06 -49.58
N MET A 620 15.27 -50.17 -48.97
CA MET A 620 15.00 -50.38 -47.53
C MET A 620 16.18 -50.11 -46.62
N ALA A 621 17.42 -50.19 -47.10
CA ALA A 621 18.60 -49.89 -46.32
C ALA A 621 18.71 -48.38 -45.87
N ALA A 622 18.00 -47.48 -46.57
CA ALA A 622 17.98 -46.05 -46.26
C ALA A 622 16.86 -45.63 -45.27
N LEU A 623 15.87 -46.54 -45.07
CA LEU A 623 14.68 -46.24 -44.27
C LEU A 623 14.98 -45.97 -42.78
N PRO A 624 15.84 -46.75 -42.10
CA PRO A 624 16.15 -46.54 -40.68
C PRO A 624 16.71 -45.17 -40.39
N LYS A 625 17.68 -44.76 -41.20
CA LYS A 625 18.35 -43.46 -41.03
C LYS A 625 17.40 -42.26 -41.20
N ARG A 626 16.37 -42.42 -42.01
CA ARG A 626 15.35 -41.40 -42.26
C ARG A 626 14.32 -41.24 -41.12
N ILE A 627 13.90 -42.36 -40.54
CA ILE A 627 12.98 -42.38 -39.39
C ILE A 627 13.66 -41.75 -38.13
N GLU A 628 14.93 -42.07 -37.88
CA GLU A 628 15.71 -41.47 -36.80
C GLU A 628 15.83 -39.93 -36.91
N ALA A 629 16.04 -39.42 -38.14
CA ALA A 629 16.09 -37.98 -38.38
C ALA A 629 14.73 -37.28 -38.14
N LEU A 630 13.59 -37.96 -38.37
CA LEU A 630 12.27 -37.43 -38.12
C LEU A 630 11.92 -37.34 -36.62
N GLN A 631 12.25 -38.40 -35.86
CA GLN A 631 12.09 -38.43 -34.41
C GLN A 631 12.90 -37.34 -33.72
N ALA A 632 14.15 -37.11 -34.15
CA ALA A 632 14.97 -36.05 -33.67
C ALA A 632 14.35 -34.65 -33.90
N SER A 633 13.69 -34.49 -35.05
CA SER A 633 13.02 -33.22 -35.42
C SER A 633 11.72 -32.97 -34.64
N ILE A 634 10.87 -33.94 -34.48
CA ILE A 634 9.62 -33.82 -33.67
C ILE A 634 9.98 -33.58 -32.21
N LYS A 635 11.01 -34.26 -31.68
CA LYS A 635 11.57 -34.00 -30.35
C LYS A 635 12.02 -32.55 -30.24
N ALA A 636 12.73 -32.02 -31.23
CA ALA A 636 13.20 -30.64 -31.23
C ALA A 636 12.05 -29.63 -31.32
N ILE A 637 10.99 -29.92 -32.10
CA ILE A 637 9.79 -29.06 -32.20
C ILE A 637 8.99 -29.11 -30.91
N ASN A 638 8.75 -30.28 -30.33
CA ASN A 638 8.01 -30.43 -29.08
C ASN A 638 8.69 -29.79 -27.87
N ALA A 639 10.01 -29.66 -27.89
CA ALA A 639 10.72 -28.97 -26.84
C ALA A 639 10.61 -27.44 -26.94
N ARG A 640 10.27 -26.86 -28.11
CA ARG A 640 10.15 -25.41 -28.30
C ARG A 640 8.73 -24.89 -28.19
N LEU A 641 7.73 -25.66 -28.58
CA LEU A 641 6.34 -25.21 -28.72
C LEU A 641 5.76 -24.62 -27.41
N PRO A 642 6.01 -25.14 -26.19
CA PRO A 642 5.54 -24.52 -24.98
C PRO A 642 6.16 -23.14 -24.71
N ALA A 643 7.44 -22.95 -25.03
CA ALA A 643 8.08 -21.65 -24.89
C ALA A 643 7.48 -20.61 -25.85
N GLU A 644 7.14 -21.04 -27.06
CA GLU A 644 6.51 -20.22 -28.08
C GLU A 644 5.04 -19.89 -27.74
N THR A 645 4.30 -20.85 -27.21
CA THR A 645 2.92 -20.63 -26.72
C THR A 645 2.94 -19.69 -25.52
N ALA A 646 3.87 -19.86 -24.56
CA ALA A 646 4.02 -18.97 -23.43
C ALA A 646 4.43 -17.54 -23.87
N ALA A 647 5.35 -17.40 -24.84
CA ALA A 647 5.72 -16.10 -25.39
C ALA A 647 4.55 -15.42 -26.12
N ASN A 648 3.73 -16.17 -26.86
CA ASN A 648 2.54 -15.66 -27.53
C ASN A 648 1.47 -15.22 -26.53
N GLN A 649 1.17 -16.00 -25.48
CA GLN A 649 0.23 -15.63 -24.42
C GLN A 649 0.70 -14.38 -23.66
N GLN A 650 1.99 -14.30 -23.35
CA GLN A 650 2.57 -13.13 -22.72
C GLN A 650 2.47 -11.88 -23.61
N ALA A 651 2.80 -12.00 -24.91
CA ALA A 651 2.74 -10.91 -25.87
C ALA A 651 1.31 -10.37 -26.02
N GLN A 652 0.31 -11.25 -26.08
CA GLN A 652 -1.11 -10.84 -26.15
C GLN A 652 -1.61 -10.23 -24.84
N THR A 653 -1.15 -10.72 -23.70
CA THR A 653 -1.50 -10.16 -22.41
C THR A 653 -0.98 -8.72 -22.27
N LEU A 654 0.27 -8.46 -22.65
CA LEU A 654 0.84 -7.11 -22.64
C LEU A 654 0.18 -6.18 -23.68
N LEU A 655 -0.23 -6.69 -24.85
CA LEU A 655 -1.00 -5.95 -25.83
C LEU A 655 -2.37 -5.55 -25.29
N LYS A 656 -3.09 -6.47 -24.66
CA LYS A 656 -4.37 -6.22 -24.01
C LYS A 656 -4.24 -5.11 -22.96
N GLN A 657 -3.26 -5.20 -22.07
CA GLN A 657 -3.01 -4.20 -21.03
C GLN A 657 -2.71 -2.81 -21.60
N ALA A 658 -1.83 -2.71 -22.62
CA ALA A 658 -1.53 -1.43 -23.25
C ALA A 658 -2.76 -0.84 -23.96
N THR A 659 -3.57 -1.69 -24.59
CA THR A 659 -4.80 -1.27 -25.29
C THR A 659 -5.85 -0.76 -24.31
N GLU A 660 -6.04 -1.44 -23.18
CA GLU A 660 -6.93 -0.99 -22.11
C GLU A 660 -6.46 0.33 -21.51
N SER A 661 -5.12 0.50 -21.31
CA SER A 661 -4.54 1.74 -20.84
C SER A 661 -4.76 2.89 -21.81
N LEU A 662 -4.54 2.68 -23.08
CA LEU A 662 -4.83 3.66 -24.13
C LEU A 662 -6.32 3.99 -24.21
N GLY A 663 -7.19 2.99 -24.06
CA GLY A 663 -8.65 3.15 -24.05
C GLY A 663 -9.10 4.08 -22.89
N ARG A 664 -8.60 3.82 -21.68
CA ARG A 664 -8.86 4.67 -20.51
C ARG A 664 -8.34 6.09 -20.73
N ALA A 665 -7.12 6.24 -21.25
CA ALA A 665 -6.54 7.55 -21.53
C ALA A 665 -7.38 8.35 -22.54
N LYS A 666 -7.83 7.73 -23.62
CA LYS A 666 -8.70 8.37 -24.63
C LYS A 666 -10.10 8.70 -24.10
N ALA A 667 -10.68 7.85 -23.25
CA ALA A 667 -11.97 8.11 -22.62
C ALA A 667 -11.95 9.40 -21.77
N PHE A 668 -10.84 9.66 -21.07
CA PHE A 668 -10.66 10.91 -20.34
C PHE A 668 -10.53 12.12 -21.28
N GLN A 669 -9.87 11.99 -22.41
CA GLN A 669 -9.76 13.08 -23.38
C GLN A 669 -11.15 13.47 -23.93
N VAL A 670 -12.01 12.50 -24.21
CA VAL A 670 -13.38 12.72 -24.68
C VAL A 670 -14.24 13.38 -23.59
N SER A 671 -14.16 12.90 -22.35
CA SER A 671 -14.93 13.48 -21.24
C SER A 671 -14.53 14.93 -20.94
N ALA A 672 -13.26 15.29 -21.10
CA ALA A 672 -12.75 16.66 -20.92
C ALA A 672 -13.23 17.62 -22.01
N THR A 673 -13.50 17.15 -23.23
CA THR A 673 -14.03 17.96 -24.33
C THR A 673 -15.54 18.19 -24.25
N VAL A 674 -16.27 17.33 -23.55
CA VAL A 674 -17.74 17.41 -23.40
C VAL A 674 -18.18 18.31 -22.24
N THR A 675 -17.30 18.56 -21.27
CA THR A 675 -17.58 19.46 -20.14
C THR A 675 -16.62 20.65 -20.19
N PRO A 676 -17.00 21.80 -20.84
CA PRO A 676 -16.17 22.98 -20.72
C PRO A 676 -16.10 23.40 -19.25
N ALA A 677 -14.87 23.57 -18.75
CA ALA A 677 -14.62 24.10 -17.43
C ALA A 677 -15.41 25.42 -17.27
N LYS A 678 -16.36 25.47 -16.36
CA LYS A 678 -16.89 26.74 -15.90
C LYS A 678 -15.77 27.49 -15.20
N PRO A 679 -15.62 28.79 -15.50
CA PRO A 679 -14.55 29.62 -15.00
C PRO A 679 -14.53 29.74 -13.46
#